data_f6ede8bf6151e29bda7525138c3dd737
#
_entry.id   f6ede8bf6151e29bda7525138c3dd737
#
_cell.length_a   1.000
_cell.length_b   1.000
_cell.length_c   1.000
_cell.angle_alpha   90.00
_cell.angle_beta   90.00
_cell.angle_gamma   90.00
#
_symmetry.space_group_name_H-M   'P 1'
#
loop_
_entity.id
_entity.type
_entity.pdbx_description
1 polymer ?
#
loop_
_entity_poly.entity_id
_entity_poly.type
_entity_poly.pdbx_seq_one_letter_code
_entity_poly.pdbx_strand_id
1 'polypeptide(L)'
;MLTIQPERLVTVDDLVDELWADRPPRSAVANVRTYAANLRRAFEAFPAGRGAIERQRSGYRLVVDPERVDVFRFELERNAGREALTGGHLDRARELLGRALARWRGPMLAGVPLGPVLTSRAVTAEEERLLTVELLADVQLRSGRDDLAIALLREVVARHPLREPAYVLLMRALHERGDNAEALAVYDEIRTTLTTELGVGPGGNLEELRRSIVTAMSRPGSARAAVRVRGPDRARQPAGGAGVAVSAAPEPAAQISPVDHLPRAVTDFVGRADVVWRLLAETRRVEERVPAVHIIDGMAGSGKTALAVHLARRLSDRYPDAALFIDLCGHGDKNRIEPAGALFTLLRQLGVPADRVPVEFDDRVELWRQELARRRAVVILDNAASSEQIMPLLPAEPTTVVLVTSRRRLSHPDAGPSRTLPVMSPQESVDLLRLSVGRDRVEAEPDAAAEVVRRCGYLPLAIRLAGARLAHRRGWRLADLVEQMAGDAPVLHHLAQEESTVTGAFAASYEPLSPLTKRVFRFLGLYPGSRFGAPAVAALTGLTIAEARAALDDLVDRNLVEDLDSTRYRLHDLMRQYSIDLCSGTDSANDRRRGLARLFDFTLEAVLKVADLLEPGVIRSQVTHIPTGQLELVEAIGEPTADWLEAERTDLVTMVVSARESGFHQHCWQLARALWRFCYIRGYFEDIILTHRHGLEAAEAAGDIDALALMNNYLASAYVRTGNKQGALDHLTRSVELSRNSRDALNPARYRANLAAVYWWSGHLAESVKLGFACLRDYKVYGNVGGSILLPNLGLALSALGRYEEALRIHRRHLAWARTNSDEFHTLNALSHIGAVRLRMGDLPQAIRILLASLALRDRTGHRYAEAEVRNDLGIAYRGLGRLVEAQQEHELARKLSIGSGERHVEAAALNELGRTLLAQGRGGEAFEVYQEALRLATRIAHPHEQGRALAGLAEHFARIDPAEARRHWERALAIFRRMGVPERFEAERRLAELTGPTVVAER
;
A
#
# COMPACT_ATOMS: atom_id res chain seq x y z
N MET A 1 26.07 9.06 14.22
CA MET A 1 24.68 9.57 14.12
C MET A 1 24.62 11.03 13.63
N LEU A 2 25.11 12.01 14.37
CA LEU A 2 25.01 13.43 13.97
C LEU A 2 25.65 13.74 12.61
N THR A 3 26.77 13.08 12.28
CA THR A 3 27.49 13.28 11.01
C THR A 3 26.80 12.65 9.79
N ILE A 4 25.98 11.62 9.97
CA ILE A 4 25.21 11.01 8.87
C ILE A 4 23.85 11.67 8.66
N GLN A 5 23.47 12.59 9.55
CA GLN A 5 22.23 13.38 9.48
C GLN A 5 22.52 14.85 9.81
N PRO A 6 23.42 15.53 9.07
CA PRO A 6 23.72 16.94 9.29
C PRO A 6 22.46 17.77 9.09
N GLU A 7 22.37 18.90 9.77
CA GLU A 7 21.22 19.81 9.77
C GLU A 7 19.90 19.22 10.31
N ARG A 8 19.85 17.94 10.66
CA ARG A 8 18.66 17.29 11.24
C ARG A 8 18.78 17.14 12.76
N LEU A 9 17.63 17.21 13.43
CA LEU A 9 17.54 16.91 14.86
C LEU A 9 17.65 15.39 15.05
N VAL A 10 18.67 14.97 15.78
CA VAL A 10 18.79 13.59 16.29
C VAL A 10 18.33 13.62 17.74
N THR A 11 17.28 12.87 18.05
CA THR A 11 16.71 12.87 19.40
C THR A 11 17.63 12.18 20.41
N VAL A 12 17.44 12.47 21.68
CA VAL A 12 18.20 11.77 22.75
C VAL A 12 17.87 10.30 22.73
N ASP A 13 16.62 9.93 22.42
CA ASP A 13 16.17 8.55 22.34
C ASP A 13 16.82 7.83 21.15
N ASP A 14 16.90 8.43 19.96
CA ASP A 14 17.66 7.86 18.82
C ASP A 14 19.14 7.63 19.16
N LEU A 15 19.73 8.53 19.92
CA LEU A 15 21.13 8.40 20.36
C LEU A 15 21.29 7.32 21.43
N VAL A 16 20.30 7.15 22.30
CA VAL A 16 20.28 6.07 23.30
C VAL A 16 20.15 4.73 22.61
N ASP A 17 19.19 4.62 21.65
CA ASP A 17 18.95 3.40 20.89
C ASP A 17 20.18 2.99 20.07
N GLU A 18 20.87 3.97 19.45
CA GLU A 18 22.07 3.70 18.65
C GLU A 18 23.27 3.28 19.53
N LEU A 19 23.41 3.84 20.74
CA LEU A 19 24.54 3.56 21.62
C LEU A 19 24.37 2.30 22.47
N TRP A 20 23.14 1.97 22.85
CA TRP A 20 22.86 0.88 23.79
C TRP A 20 21.78 -0.09 23.34
N ALA A 21 21.14 0.18 22.17
CA ALA A 21 20.00 -0.57 21.66
C ALA A 21 18.92 -0.75 22.77
N ASP A 22 18.46 -1.96 23.01
CA ASP A 22 17.42 -2.26 24.01
C ASP A 22 17.91 -2.25 25.48
N ARG A 23 19.18 -1.86 25.74
CA ARG A 23 19.76 -1.88 27.09
C ARG A 23 20.35 -0.55 27.53
N PRO A 24 19.62 0.52 27.52
CA PRO A 24 20.13 1.77 28.05
C PRO A 24 20.35 1.63 29.57
N PRO A 25 21.54 2.00 30.08
CA PRO A 25 21.73 2.08 31.51
C PRO A 25 20.79 3.15 32.08
N ARG A 26 20.47 3.05 33.38
CA ARG A 26 19.62 4.09 34.03
C ARG A 26 20.16 5.51 33.85
N SER A 27 21.44 5.65 33.58
CA SER A 27 22.13 6.92 33.30
C SER A 27 22.23 7.24 31.79
N ALA A 28 21.61 6.49 30.87
CA ALA A 28 21.78 6.63 29.41
C ALA A 28 21.58 8.07 28.92
N VAL A 29 20.47 8.69 29.29
CA VAL A 29 20.17 10.09 28.95
C VAL A 29 21.22 11.06 29.51
N ALA A 30 21.70 10.82 30.73
CA ALA A 30 22.76 11.63 31.34
C ALA A 30 24.11 11.45 30.64
N ASN A 31 24.41 10.21 30.23
CA ASN A 31 25.62 9.87 29.48
C ASN A 31 25.61 10.54 28.09
N VAL A 32 24.50 10.47 27.34
CA VAL A 32 24.35 11.16 26.04
C VAL A 32 24.57 12.65 26.20
N ARG A 33 23.97 13.28 27.23
CA ARG A 33 24.19 14.71 27.53
C ARG A 33 25.65 15.03 27.82
N THR A 34 26.32 14.17 28.57
CA THR A 34 27.75 14.30 28.88
C THR A 34 28.62 14.17 27.63
N TYR A 35 28.34 13.17 26.78
CA TYR A 35 29.06 12.97 25.53
C TYR A 35 28.86 14.13 24.57
N ALA A 36 27.65 14.62 24.42
CA ALA A 36 27.33 15.79 23.59
C ALA A 36 28.03 17.06 24.13
N ALA A 37 28.08 17.25 25.45
CA ALA A 37 28.81 18.37 26.05
C ALA A 37 30.32 18.26 25.81
N ASN A 38 30.91 17.06 25.91
CA ASN A 38 32.31 16.83 25.62
C ASN A 38 32.64 17.06 24.14
N LEU A 39 31.78 16.57 23.22
CA LEU A 39 31.93 16.81 21.78
C LEU A 39 31.86 18.32 21.48
N ARG A 40 30.89 19.04 22.04
CA ARG A 40 30.79 20.50 21.86
C ARG A 40 32.06 21.19 22.29
N ARG A 41 32.58 20.88 23.48
CA ARG A 41 33.82 21.44 23.99
C ARG A 41 35.02 21.12 23.08
N ALA A 42 35.09 19.91 22.54
CA ALA A 42 36.12 19.52 21.59
C ALA A 42 36.01 20.31 20.28
N PHE A 43 34.79 20.50 19.75
CA PHE A 43 34.56 21.29 18.55
C PHE A 43 34.83 22.81 18.77
N GLU A 44 34.49 23.33 19.93
CA GLU A 44 34.75 24.75 20.29
C GLU A 44 36.26 25.08 20.38
N ALA A 45 37.12 24.09 20.52
CA ALA A 45 38.58 24.26 20.47
C ALA A 45 39.06 24.71 19.09
N PHE A 46 38.26 24.52 18.05
CA PHE A 46 38.57 24.96 16.69
C PHE A 46 37.68 26.13 16.26
N PRO A 47 38.19 27.17 15.61
CA PRO A 47 37.39 28.33 15.21
C PRO A 47 36.19 27.97 14.33
N ALA A 48 36.36 26.99 13.40
CA ALA A 48 35.32 26.52 12.51
C ALA A 48 34.31 25.53 13.15
N GLY A 49 34.56 25.11 14.39
CA GLY A 49 33.70 24.18 15.14
C GLY A 49 32.79 24.84 16.16
N ARG A 50 32.93 26.17 16.37
CA ARG A 50 32.11 26.91 17.33
C ARG A 50 30.64 26.87 16.89
N GLY A 51 29.74 26.37 17.74
CA GLY A 51 28.31 26.26 17.44
C GLY A 51 27.91 25.08 16.53
N ALA A 52 28.87 24.22 16.11
CA ALA A 52 28.57 23.11 15.20
C ALA A 52 27.57 22.09 15.77
N ILE A 53 27.51 21.91 17.10
CA ILE A 53 26.51 21.03 17.73
C ILE A 53 25.57 21.88 18.55
N GLU A 54 24.34 22.02 18.04
CA GLU A 54 23.26 22.73 18.72
C GLU A 54 22.44 21.78 19.59
N ARG A 55 22.10 22.24 20.80
CA ARG A 55 21.15 21.55 21.67
C ARG A 55 19.73 22.08 21.40
N GLN A 56 18.82 21.17 21.13
CA GLN A 56 17.38 21.45 21.07
C GLN A 56 16.63 20.75 22.22
N ARG A 57 15.33 21.02 22.39
CA ARG A 57 14.55 20.48 23.55
C ARG A 57 14.64 18.96 23.66
N SER A 58 14.55 18.24 22.54
CA SER A 58 14.50 16.76 22.49
C SER A 58 15.79 16.09 22.03
N GLY A 59 16.84 16.83 21.62
CA GLY A 59 18.04 16.21 21.08
C GLY A 59 19.15 17.18 20.69
N TYR A 60 19.93 16.78 19.70
CA TYR A 60 21.08 17.52 19.18
C TYR A 60 21.04 17.58 17.67
N ARG A 61 21.54 18.68 17.10
CA ARG A 61 21.69 18.89 15.67
C ARG A 61 23.13 19.26 15.36
N LEU A 62 23.71 18.64 14.32
CA LEU A 62 25.01 19.07 13.81
C LEU A 62 24.77 20.08 12.69
N VAL A 63 25.17 21.32 12.94
CA VAL A 63 25.10 22.43 11.97
C VAL A 63 26.43 22.49 11.25
N VAL A 64 26.50 21.82 10.13
CA VAL A 64 27.68 21.76 9.27
C VAL A 64 27.19 21.64 7.82
N ASP A 65 27.85 22.37 6.94
CA ASP A 65 27.63 22.22 5.50
C ASP A 65 27.82 20.72 5.12
N PRO A 66 26.79 20.04 4.59
CA PRO A 66 26.89 18.63 4.18
C PRO A 66 28.08 18.35 3.26
N GLU A 67 28.50 19.31 2.42
CA GLU A 67 29.67 19.18 1.57
C GLU A 67 30.99 19.04 2.33
N ARG A 68 31.03 19.37 3.61
CA ARG A 68 32.20 19.21 4.48
C ARG A 68 32.27 17.84 5.13
N VAL A 69 31.22 17.03 4.98
CA VAL A 69 31.18 15.65 5.48
C VAL A 69 31.52 14.71 4.32
N ASP A 70 32.50 13.85 4.52
CA ASP A 70 33.08 12.99 3.47
C ASP A 70 32.06 12.08 2.78
N VAL A 71 31.11 11.51 3.51
CA VAL A 71 30.08 10.63 2.93
C VAL A 71 29.13 11.38 1.99
N PHE A 72 28.71 12.59 2.34
CA PHE A 72 27.84 13.39 1.46
C PHE A 72 28.61 13.95 0.27
N ARG A 73 29.86 14.29 0.48
CA ARG A 73 30.70 14.71 -0.62
C ARG A 73 31.01 13.59 -1.59
N PHE A 74 31.12 12.37 -1.10
CA PHE A 74 31.17 11.16 -1.96
C PHE A 74 29.90 11.04 -2.80
N GLU A 75 28.73 11.16 -2.20
CA GLU A 75 27.44 11.08 -2.90
C GLU A 75 27.28 12.19 -3.96
N LEU A 76 27.62 13.42 -3.63
CA LEU A 76 27.58 14.54 -4.57
C LEU A 76 28.51 14.31 -5.76
N GLU A 77 29.76 13.95 -5.51
CA GLU A 77 30.76 13.70 -6.58
C GLU A 77 30.38 12.50 -7.44
N ARG A 78 29.83 11.42 -6.82
CA ARG A 78 29.29 10.26 -7.54
C ARG A 78 28.12 10.65 -8.45
N ASN A 79 27.15 11.40 -7.93
CA ASN A 79 25.96 11.80 -8.67
C ASN A 79 26.34 12.72 -9.83
N ALA A 80 27.17 13.71 -9.58
CA ALA A 80 27.69 14.59 -10.62
C ALA A 80 28.53 13.83 -11.67
N GLY A 81 29.28 12.80 -11.24
CA GLY A 81 30.03 11.91 -12.13
C GLY A 81 29.11 11.06 -13.03
N ARG A 82 27.99 10.57 -12.48
CA ARG A 82 26.98 9.84 -13.25
C ARG A 82 26.26 10.74 -14.26
N GLU A 83 25.94 11.96 -13.88
CA GLU A 83 25.33 12.94 -14.78
C GLU A 83 26.30 13.32 -15.92
N ALA A 84 27.59 13.53 -15.60
CA ALA A 84 28.61 13.78 -16.60
C ALA A 84 28.76 12.59 -17.57
N LEU A 85 28.67 11.35 -17.08
CA LEU A 85 28.70 10.15 -17.91
C LEU A 85 27.48 10.09 -18.85
N THR A 86 26.30 10.35 -18.33
CA THR A 86 25.07 10.40 -19.13
C THR A 86 25.11 11.50 -20.19
N GLY A 87 25.72 12.64 -19.86
CA GLY A 87 25.96 13.75 -20.79
C GLY A 87 27.11 13.52 -21.77
N GLY A 88 27.80 12.36 -21.73
CA GLY A 88 28.94 12.04 -22.63
C GLY A 88 30.27 12.71 -22.27
N HIS A 89 30.38 13.39 -21.13
CA HIS A 89 31.56 14.09 -20.67
C HIS A 89 32.52 13.16 -19.91
N LEU A 90 33.17 12.22 -20.62
CA LEU A 90 33.95 11.12 -20.04
C LEU A 90 35.10 11.59 -19.11
N ASP A 91 35.88 12.60 -19.49
CA ASP A 91 36.97 13.10 -18.65
C ASP A 91 36.45 13.72 -17.34
N ARG A 92 35.34 14.44 -17.39
CA ARG A 92 34.69 15.01 -16.21
C ARG A 92 34.11 13.92 -15.32
N ALA A 93 33.44 12.92 -15.92
CA ALA A 93 32.91 11.76 -15.18
C ALA A 93 34.04 11.01 -14.47
N ARG A 94 35.15 10.75 -15.16
CA ARG A 94 36.34 10.10 -14.60
C ARG A 94 36.92 10.87 -13.41
N GLU A 95 37.12 12.18 -13.54
CA GLU A 95 37.61 13.03 -12.46
C GLU A 95 36.73 12.96 -11.23
N LEU A 96 35.40 13.13 -11.41
CA LEU A 96 34.44 13.16 -10.32
C LEU A 96 34.31 11.81 -9.62
N LEU A 97 34.16 10.72 -10.38
CA LEU A 97 34.06 9.36 -9.81
C LEU A 97 35.38 8.94 -9.13
N GLY A 98 36.53 9.31 -9.71
CA GLY A 98 37.84 9.07 -9.09
C GLY A 98 38.01 9.84 -7.77
N ARG A 99 37.57 11.09 -7.71
CA ARG A 99 37.58 11.89 -6.46
C ARG A 99 36.64 11.31 -5.42
N ALA A 100 35.45 10.87 -5.84
CA ALA A 100 34.50 10.19 -4.95
C ALA A 100 35.13 8.95 -4.30
N LEU A 101 35.74 8.06 -5.09
CA LEU A 101 36.39 6.85 -4.58
C LEU A 101 37.65 7.14 -3.72
N ALA A 102 38.38 8.20 -4.02
CA ALA A 102 39.55 8.60 -3.24
C ALA A 102 39.22 9.03 -1.80
N ARG A 103 37.94 9.27 -1.48
CA ARG A 103 37.47 9.56 -0.12
C ARG A 103 37.42 8.32 0.77
N TRP A 104 37.36 7.14 0.16
CA TRP A 104 37.34 5.87 0.87
C TRP A 104 38.75 5.46 1.32
N ARG A 105 38.95 5.39 2.63
CA ARG A 105 40.20 4.95 3.26
C ARG A 105 40.09 3.56 3.87
N GLY A 106 38.93 2.97 3.81
CA GLY A 106 38.58 1.67 4.40
C GLY A 106 37.05 1.55 4.54
N PRO A 107 36.55 0.49 5.18
CA PRO A 107 35.13 0.34 5.49
C PRO A 107 34.59 1.56 6.25
N MET A 108 33.36 1.96 5.95
CA MET A 108 32.73 3.08 6.65
C MET A 108 32.67 2.83 8.17
N LEU A 109 33.13 3.81 8.95
CA LEU A 109 33.14 3.73 10.42
C LEU A 109 33.98 2.57 11.00
N ALA A 110 35.03 2.13 10.28
CA ALA A 110 35.90 1.04 10.72
C ALA A 110 36.40 1.28 12.17
N GLY A 111 36.25 0.26 13.01
CA GLY A 111 36.68 0.31 14.40
C GLY A 111 35.72 1.00 15.38
N VAL A 112 34.55 1.45 14.90
CA VAL A 112 33.48 2.01 15.75
C VAL A 112 32.42 0.93 15.94
N PRO A 113 31.96 0.65 17.17
CA PRO A 113 30.77 -0.17 17.38
C PRO A 113 29.57 0.53 16.75
N LEU A 114 28.88 -0.17 15.84
CA LEU A 114 27.75 0.36 15.10
C LEU A 114 26.44 -0.12 15.73
N GLY A 115 25.52 0.80 15.98
CA GLY A 115 24.14 0.50 16.27
C GLY A 115 23.33 0.24 14.97
N PRO A 116 22.01 0.05 15.07
CA PRO A 116 21.18 -0.35 13.92
C PRO A 116 21.23 0.61 12.73
N VAL A 117 21.18 1.92 13.01
CA VAL A 117 21.13 2.94 11.96
C VAL A 117 22.48 3.05 11.24
N LEU A 118 23.57 3.05 12.01
CA LEU A 118 24.92 3.15 11.42
C LEU A 118 25.31 1.88 10.68
N THR A 119 24.88 0.70 11.13
CA THR A 119 25.08 -0.58 10.41
C THR A 119 24.40 -0.55 9.05
N SER A 120 23.11 -0.19 9.00
CA SER A 120 22.37 -0.07 7.73
C SER A 120 23.05 0.93 6.78
N ARG A 121 23.46 2.07 7.31
CA ARG A 121 24.14 3.09 6.49
C ARG A 121 25.50 2.62 5.97
N ALA A 122 26.26 1.86 6.76
CA ALA A 122 27.55 1.32 6.33
C ALA A 122 27.41 0.31 5.20
N VAL A 123 26.40 -0.56 5.25
CA VAL A 123 26.10 -1.54 4.19
C VAL A 123 25.71 -0.80 2.89
N THR A 124 24.80 0.15 2.97
CA THR A 124 24.39 0.97 1.81
C THR A 124 25.58 1.72 1.21
N ALA A 125 26.43 2.30 2.04
CA ALA A 125 27.60 3.04 1.59
C ALA A 125 28.62 2.14 0.85
N GLU A 126 28.81 0.89 1.30
CA GLU A 126 29.71 -0.05 0.62
C GLU A 126 29.15 -0.45 -0.76
N GLU A 127 27.83 -0.67 -0.89
CA GLU A 127 27.20 -0.93 -2.20
C GLU A 127 27.33 0.28 -3.14
N GLU A 128 27.11 1.49 -2.62
CA GLU A 128 27.33 2.73 -3.37
C GLU A 128 28.78 2.87 -3.84
N ARG A 129 29.74 2.44 -3.03
CA ARG A 129 31.17 2.40 -3.41
C ARG A 129 31.40 1.44 -4.56
N LEU A 130 30.89 0.22 -4.48
CA LEU A 130 31.02 -0.80 -5.53
C LEU A 130 30.41 -0.34 -6.85
N LEU A 131 29.20 0.23 -6.81
CA LEU A 131 28.56 0.83 -7.99
C LEU A 131 29.41 1.97 -8.57
N THR A 132 30.07 2.77 -7.74
CA THR A 132 30.96 3.84 -8.19
C THR A 132 32.22 3.28 -8.88
N VAL A 133 32.75 2.16 -8.39
CA VAL A 133 33.87 1.46 -9.04
C VAL A 133 33.44 0.93 -10.42
N GLU A 134 32.26 0.34 -10.53
CA GLU A 134 31.72 -0.14 -11.82
C GLU A 134 31.51 1.02 -12.81
N LEU A 135 30.95 2.15 -12.35
CA LEU A 135 30.80 3.35 -13.18
C LEU A 135 32.15 3.89 -13.64
N LEU A 136 33.14 3.96 -12.75
CA LEU A 136 34.47 4.42 -13.12
C LEU A 136 35.15 3.47 -14.12
N ALA A 137 34.99 2.15 -13.95
CA ALA A 137 35.47 1.16 -14.88
C ALA A 137 34.83 1.32 -16.28
N ASP A 138 33.51 1.54 -16.35
CA ASP A 138 32.83 1.82 -17.63
C ASP A 138 33.35 3.11 -18.30
N VAL A 139 33.60 4.17 -17.52
CA VAL A 139 34.21 5.42 -18.03
C VAL A 139 35.63 5.18 -18.53
N GLN A 140 36.42 4.38 -17.83
CA GLN A 140 37.79 4.03 -18.27
C GLN A 140 37.76 3.28 -19.59
N LEU A 141 36.89 2.30 -19.76
CA LEU A 141 36.67 1.55 -20.98
C LEU A 141 36.29 2.47 -22.15
N ARG A 142 35.25 3.29 -21.96
CA ARG A 142 34.83 4.26 -22.99
C ARG A 142 35.92 5.28 -23.34
N SER A 143 36.91 5.44 -22.47
CA SER A 143 38.08 6.32 -22.69
C SER A 143 39.31 5.60 -23.23
N GLY A 144 39.20 4.29 -23.56
CA GLY A 144 40.29 3.46 -24.08
C GLY A 144 41.40 3.19 -23.05
N ARG A 145 41.07 3.14 -21.78
CA ARG A 145 42.00 2.88 -20.66
C ARG A 145 41.70 1.54 -20.01
N ASP A 146 41.78 0.48 -20.82
CA ASP A 146 41.32 -0.86 -20.45
C ASP A 146 42.08 -1.44 -19.26
N ASP A 147 43.40 -1.20 -19.16
CA ASP A 147 44.23 -1.70 -18.05
C ASP A 147 43.78 -1.19 -16.68
N LEU A 148 43.35 0.09 -16.60
CA LEU A 148 42.85 0.67 -15.36
C LEU A 148 41.50 0.09 -14.97
N ALA A 149 40.64 -0.16 -15.96
CA ALA A 149 39.36 -0.81 -15.74
C ALA A 149 39.54 -2.26 -15.21
N ILE A 150 40.43 -3.01 -15.87
CA ILE A 150 40.76 -4.40 -15.47
C ILE A 150 41.27 -4.44 -14.02
N ALA A 151 42.18 -3.57 -13.65
CA ALA A 151 42.77 -3.55 -12.31
C ALA A 151 41.66 -3.31 -11.23
N LEU A 152 40.80 -2.34 -11.47
CA LEU A 152 39.68 -2.04 -10.57
C LEU A 152 38.71 -3.23 -10.46
N LEU A 153 38.32 -3.82 -11.59
CA LEU A 153 37.32 -4.88 -11.62
C LEU A 153 37.82 -6.20 -11.04
N ARG A 154 39.12 -6.53 -11.21
CA ARG A 154 39.71 -7.73 -10.60
C ARG A 154 39.64 -7.72 -9.07
N GLU A 155 39.84 -6.55 -8.45
CA GLU A 155 39.66 -6.43 -7.00
C GLU A 155 38.20 -6.66 -6.58
N VAL A 156 37.25 -6.15 -7.36
CA VAL A 156 35.81 -6.33 -7.07
C VAL A 156 35.41 -7.81 -7.20
N VAL A 157 35.74 -8.48 -8.30
CA VAL A 157 35.33 -9.88 -8.52
C VAL A 157 35.98 -10.84 -7.50
N ALA A 158 37.22 -10.56 -7.08
CA ALA A 158 37.89 -11.37 -6.05
C ALA A 158 37.20 -11.30 -4.68
N ARG A 159 36.64 -10.14 -4.31
CA ARG A 159 35.92 -9.95 -3.02
C ARG A 159 34.44 -10.27 -3.14
N HIS A 160 33.85 -10.12 -4.31
CA HIS A 160 32.42 -10.29 -4.56
C HIS A 160 32.18 -11.26 -5.74
N PRO A 161 32.48 -12.56 -5.59
CA PRO A 161 32.52 -13.54 -6.69
C PRO A 161 31.15 -13.84 -7.33
N LEU A 162 30.05 -13.38 -6.75
CA LEU A 162 28.69 -13.52 -7.31
C LEU A 162 28.19 -12.24 -8.02
N ARG A 163 29.05 -11.21 -8.14
CA ARG A 163 28.67 -9.91 -8.71
C ARG A 163 28.83 -9.90 -10.24
N GLU A 164 27.86 -10.47 -10.95
CA GLU A 164 27.87 -10.61 -12.40
C GLU A 164 28.13 -9.30 -13.17
N PRO A 165 27.61 -8.10 -12.80
CA PRO A 165 27.92 -6.85 -13.49
C PRO A 165 29.41 -6.53 -13.58
N ALA A 166 30.16 -6.82 -12.52
CA ALA A 166 31.60 -6.60 -12.52
C ALA A 166 32.32 -7.55 -13.49
N TYR A 167 31.86 -8.80 -13.60
CA TYR A 167 32.38 -9.78 -14.58
C TYR A 167 32.05 -9.37 -16.01
N VAL A 168 30.85 -8.83 -16.28
CA VAL A 168 30.49 -8.30 -17.63
C VAL A 168 31.47 -7.19 -18.04
N LEU A 169 31.74 -6.24 -17.17
CA LEU A 169 32.67 -5.15 -17.43
C LEU A 169 34.10 -5.65 -17.59
N LEU A 170 34.53 -6.59 -16.74
CA LEU A 170 35.88 -7.19 -16.83
C LEU A 170 36.08 -7.96 -18.14
N MET A 171 35.12 -8.77 -18.53
CA MET A 171 35.18 -9.49 -19.83
C MET A 171 35.21 -8.52 -21.01
N ARG A 172 34.41 -7.43 -20.94
CA ARG A 172 34.42 -6.39 -21.98
C ARG A 172 35.77 -5.68 -22.03
N ALA A 173 36.36 -5.32 -20.89
CA ALA A 173 37.67 -4.71 -20.81
C ALA A 173 38.76 -5.58 -21.43
N LEU A 174 38.76 -6.87 -21.12
CA LEU A 174 39.72 -7.85 -21.69
C LEU A 174 39.51 -8.03 -23.21
N HIS A 175 38.25 -8.05 -23.64
CA HIS A 175 37.93 -8.15 -25.06
C HIS A 175 38.38 -6.93 -25.86
N GLU A 176 38.12 -5.72 -25.36
CA GLU A 176 38.51 -4.45 -25.99
C GLU A 176 40.05 -4.31 -26.05
N ARG A 177 40.76 -4.84 -25.02
CA ARG A 177 42.24 -4.96 -25.02
C ARG A 177 42.79 -5.99 -26.02
N GLY A 178 41.95 -6.94 -26.44
CA GLY A 178 42.31 -8.05 -27.36
C GLY A 178 42.60 -9.39 -26.68
N ASP A 179 42.49 -9.45 -25.33
CA ASP A 179 42.78 -10.65 -24.54
C ASP A 179 41.56 -11.58 -24.42
N ASN A 180 41.09 -12.01 -25.58
CA ASN A 180 39.85 -12.81 -25.67
C ASN A 180 39.93 -14.14 -24.90
N ALA A 181 41.11 -14.76 -24.83
CA ALA A 181 41.31 -16.01 -24.09
C ALA A 181 41.11 -15.79 -22.58
N GLU A 182 41.63 -14.70 -22.05
CA GLU A 182 41.46 -14.33 -20.65
C GLU A 182 40.00 -13.91 -20.35
N ALA A 183 39.34 -13.20 -21.27
CA ALA A 183 37.92 -12.87 -21.14
C ALA A 183 37.05 -14.14 -21.05
N LEU A 184 37.34 -15.17 -21.83
CA LEU A 184 36.65 -16.45 -21.75
C LEU A 184 37.01 -17.25 -20.49
N ALA A 185 38.23 -17.14 -19.97
CA ALA A 185 38.61 -17.73 -18.67
C ALA A 185 37.86 -17.10 -17.52
N VAL A 186 37.69 -15.77 -17.54
CA VAL A 186 36.85 -15.03 -16.57
C VAL A 186 35.38 -15.47 -16.64
N TYR A 187 34.85 -15.71 -17.83
CA TYR A 187 33.52 -16.28 -18.00
C TYR A 187 33.40 -17.70 -17.40
N ASP A 188 34.40 -18.57 -17.63
CA ASP A 188 34.39 -19.93 -17.07
C ASP A 188 34.52 -19.92 -15.56
N GLU A 189 35.24 -18.97 -14.98
CA GLU A 189 35.35 -18.74 -13.54
C GLU A 189 33.96 -18.41 -12.93
N ILE A 190 33.30 -17.37 -13.44
CA ILE A 190 31.95 -17.00 -12.93
C ILE A 190 30.95 -18.10 -13.22
N ARG A 191 30.98 -18.77 -14.35
CA ARG A 191 30.11 -19.89 -14.66
C ARG A 191 30.31 -21.03 -13.64
N THR A 192 31.53 -21.36 -13.30
CA THR A 192 31.85 -22.40 -12.31
C THR A 192 31.31 -21.99 -10.94
N THR A 193 31.57 -20.74 -10.52
CA THR A 193 31.10 -20.19 -9.24
C THR A 193 29.57 -20.23 -9.15
N LEU A 194 28.87 -19.72 -10.18
CA LEU A 194 27.41 -19.72 -10.20
C LEU A 194 26.83 -21.14 -10.24
N THR A 195 27.44 -22.04 -10.99
CA THR A 195 26.99 -23.44 -11.06
C THR A 195 27.22 -24.15 -9.73
N THR A 196 28.35 -23.93 -9.08
CA THR A 196 28.70 -24.60 -7.82
C THR A 196 27.89 -24.04 -6.66
N GLU A 197 27.79 -22.71 -6.55
CA GLU A 197 27.15 -22.06 -5.43
C GLU A 197 25.62 -21.97 -5.58
N LEU A 198 25.15 -21.61 -6.76
CA LEU A 198 23.72 -21.36 -7.00
C LEU A 198 23.05 -22.43 -7.89
N GLY A 199 23.84 -23.27 -8.60
CA GLY A 199 23.33 -24.29 -9.51
C GLY A 199 22.69 -23.73 -10.78
N VAL A 200 23.05 -22.52 -11.18
CA VAL A 200 22.57 -21.83 -12.38
C VAL A 200 23.72 -21.41 -13.26
N GLY A 201 23.46 -21.24 -14.55
CA GLY A 201 24.42 -20.64 -15.47
C GLY A 201 24.51 -19.12 -15.33
N PRO A 202 25.48 -18.48 -16.00
CA PRO A 202 25.60 -17.04 -16.09
C PRO A 202 24.34 -16.37 -16.66
N GLY A 203 24.09 -15.12 -16.30
CA GLY A 203 22.97 -14.32 -16.79
C GLY A 203 23.10 -13.99 -18.29
N GLY A 204 21.99 -13.59 -18.92
CA GLY A 204 21.92 -13.32 -20.38
C GLY A 204 23.01 -12.38 -20.90
N ASN A 205 23.35 -11.33 -20.16
CA ASN A 205 24.38 -10.36 -20.55
C ASN A 205 25.78 -11.00 -20.66
N LEU A 206 26.14 -11.90 -19.74
CA LEU A 206 27.40 -12.66 -19.81
C LEU A 206 27.42 -13.65 -20.98
N GLU A 207 26.31 -14.35 -21.20
CA GLU A 207 26.17 -15.27 -22.32
C GLU A 207 26.23 -14.57 -23.70
N GLU A 208 25.60 -13.42 -23.79
CA GLU A 208 25.61 -12.62 -25.02
C GLU A 208 27.03 -12.08 -25.32
N LEU A 209 27.72 -11.57 -24.31
CA LEU A 209 29.08 -11.11 -24.43
C LEU A 209 30.03 -12.25 -24.80
N ARG A 210 29.91 -13.43 -24.16
CA ARG A 210 30.67 -14.64 -24.56
C ARG A 210 30.42 -15.02 -26.02
N ARG A 211 29.15 -15.04 -26.46
CA ARG A 211 28.86 -15.35 -27.90
C ARG A 211 29.47 -14.33 -28.83
N SER A 212 29.45 -13.05 -28.46
CA SER A 212 30.10 -11.98 -29.23
C SER A 212 31.61 -12.21 -29.37
N ILE A 213 32.28 -12.49 -28.25
CA ILE A 213 33.74 -12.74 -28.21
C ILE A 213 34.08 -13.96 -29.05
N VAL A 214 33.38 -15.08 -28.90
CA VAL A 214 33.61 -16.31 -29.68
C VAL A 214 33.38 -16.08 -31.18
N THR A 215 32.36 -15.31 -31.54
CA THR A 215 32.08 -14.96 -32.95
C THR A 215 33.16 -14.07 -33.53
N ALA A 216 33.69 -13.12 -32.74
CA ALA A 216 34.81 -12.27 -33.16
C ALA A 216 36.09 -13.07 -33.38
N MET A 217 36.35 -14.09 -32.56
CA MET A 217 37.52 -15.00 -32.73
C MET A 217 37.40 -15.95 -33.92
N SER A 218 36.17 -16.30 -34.34
CA SER A 218 35.89 -17.23 -35.42
C SER A 218 35.96 -16.61 -36.83
N ARG A 219 36.12 -15.28 -36.94
CA ARG A 219 36.26 -14.59 -38.22
C ARG A 219 37.76 -14.49 -38.58
N PRO A 220 38.27 -15.23 -39.66
CA PRO A 220 39.66 -15.11 -40.08
C PRO A 220 39.86 -13.76 -40.77
N GLY A 221 40.66 -12.88 -40.19
CA GLY A 221 41.22 -11.70 -40.83
C GLY A 221 40.53 -10.36 -40.53
N SER A 222 40.64 -9.88 -39.33
CA SER A 222 40.57 -8.43 -39.08
C SER A 222 41.43 -8.05 -37.87
N ALA A 223 42.76 -7.96 -38.12
CA ALA A 223 43.57 -7.15 -37.23
C ALA A 223 43.20 -5.68 -37.46
N ARG A 224 42.79 -5.04 -36.36
CA ARG A 224 42.67 -3.58 -36.28
C ARG A 224 41.77 -2.88 -37.28
N ALA A 225 40.47 -2.93 -37.09
CA ALA A 225 39.59 -1.81 -37.44
C ALA A 225 38.82 -1.47 -36.17
N ALA A 226 39.07 -0.28 -35.64
CA ALA A 226 38.27 0.27 -34.51
C ALA A 226 36.81 0.31 -34.97
N VAL A 227 36.02 -0.66 -34.51
CA VAL A 227 34.59 -0.60 -34.59
C VAL A 227 34.17 0.44 -33.56
N ARG A 228 34.08 1.71 -33.99
CA ARG A 228 33.17 2.65 -33.36
C ARG A 228 31.79 2.00 -33.41
N VAL A 229 31.42 1.33 -32.37
CA VAL A 229 30.03 0.98 -32.14
C VAL A 229 29.29 2.33 -32.06
N ARG A 230 28.62 2.69 -33.13
CA ARG A 230 27.53 3.66 -33.08
C ARG A 230 26.66 3.20 -31.92
N GLY A 231 26.44 4.09 -30.98
CA GLY A 231 25.42 3.90 -29.97
C GLY A 231 24.13 3.42 -30.62
N PRO A 232 23.34 2.61 -29.95
CA PRO A 232 22.10 2.10 -30.52
C PRO A 232 21.29 3.29 -31.00
N ASP A 233 21.02 3.29 -32.31
CA ASP A 233 19.95 4.10 -32.89
C ASP A 233 18.73 3.94 -31.98
N ARG A 234 18.07 5.05 -31.74
CA ARG A 234 16.81 5.15 -31.00
C ARG A 234 15.83 4.05 -31.48
N ALA A 235 16.03 2.83 -31.03
CA ALA A 235 14.95 1.88 -30.94
C ALA A 235 14.03 2.40 -29.86
N ARG A 236 12.81 2.71 -30.24
CA ARG A 236 11.68 3.13 -29.44
C ARG A 236 11.81 2.64 -28.01
N GLN A 237 11.99 3.58 -27.09
CA GLN A 237 11.64 3.36 -25.71
C GLN A 237 10.21 2.80 -25.70
N PRO A 238 9.92 1.71 -25.06
CA PRO A 238 8.58 1.51 -24.54
C PRO A 238 8.38 2.67 -23.58
N ALA A 239 7.32 3.43 -23.84
CA ALA A 239 6.89 4.55 -23.03
C ALA A 239 6.95 4.15 -21.56
N GLY A 240 7.57 5.01 -20.77
CA GLY A 240 7.94 4.78 -19.41
C GLY A 240 6.83 4.17 -18.56
N GLY A 241 7.13 3.05 -17.96
CA GLY A 241 6.64 2.83 -16.63
C GLY A 241 7.23 3.96 -15.79
N ALA A 242 6.38 4.86 -15.35
CA ALA A 242 6.71 5.78 -14.28
C ALA A 242 6.97 4.90 -13.06
N GLY A 243 8.19 4.45 -12.93
CA GLY A 243 8.75 4.08 -11.65
C GLY A 243 8.67 5.35 -10.82
N VAL A 244 7.71 5.40 -9.93
CA VAL A 244 7.75 6.31 -8.80
C VAL A 244 9.07 5.99 -8.13
N ALA A 245 10.07 6.82 -8.40
CA ALA A 245 11.24 6.92 -7.58
C ALA A 245 10.74 7.42 -6.23
N VAL A 246 10.32 6.49 -5.38
CA VAL A 246 10.23 6.74 -3.96
C VAL A 246 11.67 6.83 -3.50
N SER A 247 12.19 8.03 -3.54
CA SER A 247 13.33 8.44 -2.76
C SER A 247 12.96 8.19 -1.30
N ALA A 248 13.29 7.01 -0.80
CA ALA A 248 13.26 6.75 0.63
C ALA A 248 14.56 7.27 1.22
N ALA A 249 14.63 8.57 1.40
CA ALA A 249 15.35 9.08 2.54
C ALA A 249 14.59 8.58 3.79
N PRO A 250 15.28 8.19 4.88
CA PRO A 250 14.61 8.00 6.16
C PRO A 250 13.89 9.32 6.46
N GLU A 251 12.58 9.24 6.66
CA GLU A 251 11.76 10.40 6.99
C GLU A 251 12.38 11.10 8.18
N PRO A 252 12.59 12.42 8.10
CA PRO A 252 12.76 13.21 9.30
C PRO A 252 11.55 12.96 10.18
N ALA A 253 11.71 13.06 11.48
CA ALA A 253 10.59 13.25 12.38
C ALA A 253 9.75 14.35 11.74
N ALA A 254 8.64 13.97 11.14
CA ALA A 254 7.93 14.79 10.19
C ALA A 254 7.55 16.09 10.89
N GLN A 255 8.01 17.20 10.38
CA GLN A 255 7.18 18.39 10.47
C GLN A 255 5.88 17.96 9.85
N ILE A 256 4.83 17.83 10.70
CA ILE A 256 3.50 17.45 10.28
C ILE A 256 3.09 18.52 9.28
N SER A 257 3.17 18.21 7.99
CA SER A 257 2.70 19.12 6.96
C SER A 257 1.19 19.21 7.14
N PRO A 258 0.61 20.41 7.20
CA PRO A 258 -0.83 20.56 7.32
C PRO A 258 -1.53 19.81 6.19
N VAL A 259 -2.50 18.98 6.57
CA VAL A 259 -3.28 18.17 5.64
C VAL A 259 -4.70 18.71 5.62
N ASP A 260 -5.21 19.07 4.43
CA ASP A 260 -6.59 19.57 4.26
C ASP A 260 -7.33 18.80 3.19
N HIS A 261 -8.25 17.96 3.61
CA HIS A 261 -9.16 17.18 2.78
C HIS A 261 -10.62 17.60 2.91
N LEU A 262 -10.89 18.78 3.50
CA LEU A 262 -12.25 19.28 3.62
C LEU A 262 -12.83 19.65 2.24
N PRO A 263 -14.12 19.37 2.02
CA PRO A 263 -14.83 19.90 0.87
C PRO A 263 -14.80 21.42 0.84
N ARG A 264 -15.04 21.99 -0.36
CA ARG A 264 -15.17 23.43 -0.52
C ARG A 264 -16.27 23.95 0.39
N ALA A 265 -15.95 24.99 1.17
CA ALA A 265 -16.93 25.62 2.02
C ALA A 265 -17.98 26.37 1.18
N VAL A 266 -19.21 26.37 1.64
CA VAL A 266 -20.29 27.16 1.07
C VAL A 266 -20.00 28.63 1.34
N THR A 267 -19.85 29.45 0.31
CA THR A 267 -19.46 30.86 0.40
C THR A 267 -20.54 31.75 1.04
N ASP A 268 -21.79 31.33 0.96
CA ASP A 268 -22.97 32.05 1.41
C ASP A 268 -23.65 31.34 2.61
N PHE A 269 -22.88 30.85 3.55
CA PHE A 269 -23.42 30.25 4.78
C PHE A 269 -24.13 31.31 5.65
N VAL A 270 -25.44 31.14 5.85
CA VAL A 270 -26.32 32.05 6.57
C VAL A 270 -27.04 31.33 7.70
N GLY A 271 -27.30 32.06 8.74
CA GLY A 271 -28.06 31.58 9.90
C GLY A 271 -27.27 30.62 10.79
N ARG A 272 -27.98 29.94 11.68
CA ARG A 272 -27.43 28.97 12.62
C ARG A 272 -26.36 29.52 13.57
N ALA A 273 -26.32 30.87 13.76
CA ALA A 273 -25.28 31.51 14.56
C ALA A 273 -25.26 30.99 16.00
N ASP A 274 -26.44 30.70 16.59
CA ASP A 274 -26.59 30.13 17.91
C ASP A 274 -26.06 28.69 18.02
N VAL A 275 -26.25 27.87 16.99
CA VAL A 275 -25.74 26.49 16.90
C VAL A 275 -24.24 26.52 16.79
N VAL A 276 -23.72 27.33 15.84
CA VAL A 276 -22.27 27.50 15.61
C VAL A 276 -21.58 27.97 16.89
N TRP A 277 -22.13 29.01 17.54
CA TRP A 277 -21.53 29.56 18.76
C TRP A 277 -21.51 28.53 19.89
N ARG A 278 -22.61 27.80 20.10
CA ARG A 278 -22.71 26.74 21.13
C ARG A 278 -21.68 25.64 20.89
N LEU A 279 -21.61 25.09 19.68
CA LEU A 279 -20.66 24.02 19.32
C LEU A 279 -19.21 24.48 19.49
N LEU A 280 -18.86 25.70 19.06
CA LEU A 280 -17.53 26.28 19.28
C LEU A 280 -17.24 26.52 20.78
N ALA A 281 -18.21 26.98 21.56
CA ALA A 281 -18.06 27.19 23.02
C ALA A 281 -17.85 25.86 23.75
N GLU A 282 -18.56 24.81 23.35
CA GLU A 282 -18.41 23.48 23.92
C GLU A 282 -17.07 22.86 23.58
N THR A 283 -16.64 22.96 22.33
CA THR A 283 -15.30 22.54 21.91
C THR A 283 -14.20 23.20 22.76
N ARG A 284 -14.42 24.48 23.21
CA ARG A 284 -13.48 25.15 24.10
C ARG A 284 -13.48 24.66 25.54
N ARG A 285 -14.59 24.10 26.03
CA ARG A 285 -14.75 23.65 27.43
C ARG A 285 -14.26 22.23 27.68
N VAL A 286 -14.22 21.41 26.64
CA VAL A 286 -13.91 19.94 26.73
C VAL A 286 -12.42 19.65 26.79
N GLU A 287 -11.55 20.66 26.65
CA GLU A 287 -10.12 20.53 26.35
C GLU A 287 -9.22 19.83 27.35
N GLU A 288 -9.68 19.50 28.53
CA GLU A 288 -8.74 19.03 29.55
C GLU A 288 -8.71 17.51 29.74
N ARG A 289 -9.66 16.73 29.24
CA ARG A 289 -9.68 15.28 29.54
C ARG A 289 -10.36 14.33 28.52
N VAL A 290 -11.17 14.81 27.56
CA VAL A 290 -11.95 13.95 26.65
C VAL A 290 -12.00 14.56 25.25
N PRO A 291 -11.93 13.75 24.15
CA PRO A 291 -12.12 14.24 22.79
C PRO A 291 -13.47 14.95 22.60
N ALA A 292 -13.47 16.05 21.86
CA ALA A 292 -14.72 16.73 21.52
C ALA A 292 -15.40 16.04 20.33
N VAL A 293 -16.48 15.30 20.60
CA VAL A 293 -17.31 14.66 19.58
C VAL A 293 -18.66 15.35 19.51
N HIS A 294 -19.00 15.93 18.35
CA HIS A 294 -20.27 16.59 18.11
C HIS A 294 -21.09 15.83 17.06
N ILE A 295 -22.23 15.28 17.46
CA ILE A 295 -23.16 14.60 16.57
C ILE A 295 -24.25 15.57 16.15
N ILE A 296 -24.41 15.78 14.84
CA ILE A 296 -25.41 16.65 14.22
C ILE A 296 -26.37 15.77 13.43
N ASP A 297 -27.58 15.56 13.97
CA ASP A 297 -28.61 14.83 13.25
C ASP A 297 -29.66 15.78 12.64
N GLY A 298 -30.52 15.27 11.79
CA GLY A 298 -31.64 16.02 11.20
C GLY A 298 -31.99 15.53 9.79
N MET A 299 -33.07 16.06 9.27
CA MET A 299 -33.61 15.63 7.97
C MET A 299 -32.65 15.94 6.80
N ALA A 300 -32.90 15.27 5.67
CA ALA A 300 -32.13 15.52 4.44
C ALA A 300 -32.31 16.96 3.95
N GLY A 301 -31.27 17.58 3.46
CA GLY A 301 -31.31 18.96 2.94
C GLY A 301 -31.31 20.06 4.02
N SER A 302 -31.29 19.73 5.34
CA SER A 302 -31.24 20.71 6.44
C SER A 302 -29.88 21.44 6.56
N GLY A 303 -28.85 21.03 5.83
CA GLY A 303 -27.55 21.69 5.82
C GLY A 303 -26.53 21.16 6.84
N LYS A 304 -26.66 19.92 7.30
CA LYS A 304 -25.74 19.29 8.29
C LYS A 304 -24.29 19.27 7.84
N THR A 305 -24.05 18.76 6.63
CA THR A 305 -22.69 18.70 6.04
C THR A 305 -22.09 20.11 5.88
N ALA A 306 -22.91 21.06 5.39
CA ALA A 306 -22.47 22.45 5.26
C ALA A 306 -22.12 23.09 6.61
N LEU A 307 -22.88 22.80 7.66
CA LEU A 307 -22.60 23.25 9.02
C LEU A 307 -21.31 22.62 9.55
N ALA A 308 -21.11 21.30 9.36
CA ALA A 308 -19.90 20.61 9.80
C ALA A 308 -18.65 21.16 9.11
N VAL A 309 -18.68 21.36 7.77
CA VAL A 309 -17.58 21.97 7.02
C VAL A 309 -17.32 23.40 7.48
N HIS A 310 -18.38 24.19 7.71
CA HIS A 310 -18.25 25.56 8.21
C HIS A 310 -17.58 25.62 9.60
N LEU A 311 -17.98 24.73 10.51
CA LEU A 311 -17.37 24.60 11.84
C LEU A 311 -15.90 24.16 11.73
N ALA A 312 -15.61 23.15 10.92
CA ALA A 312 -14.24 22.67 10.72
C ALA A 312 -13.31 23.77 10.23
N ARG A 313 -13.75 24.59 9.26
CA ARG A 313 -12.99 25.75 8.76
C ARG A 313 -12.77 26.83 9.84
N ARG A 314 -13.71 27.01 10.75
CA ARG A 314 -13.54 27.94 11.90
C ARG A 314 -12.64 27.37 13.01
N LEU A 315 -12.43 26.09 13.03
CA LEU A 315 -11.56 25.40 13.99
C LEU A 315 -10.15 25.20 13.46
N SER A 316 -9.89 25.46 12.17
CA SER A 316 -8.59 25.19 11.49
C SER A 316 -7.41 25.89 12.16
N ASP A 317 -7.56 27.14 12.65
CA ASP A 317 -6.49 27.85 13.34
C ASP A 317 -6.08 27.17 14.67
N ARG A 318 -7.00 26.47 15.29
CA ARG A 318 -6.79 25.78 16.55
C ARG A 318 -6.32 24.34 16.37
N TYR A 319 -6.73 23.70 15.28
CA TYR A 319 -6.41 22.35 14.88
C TYR A 319 -5.71 22.35 13.50
N PRO A 320 -4.47 22.91 13.43
CA PRO A 320 -3.83 23.24 12.17
C PRO A 320 -3.17 22.06 11.48
N ASP A 321 -3.01 20.90 12.18
CA ASP A 321 -2.14 19.83 11.68
C ASP A 321 -2.87 18.91 10.70
N ALA A 322 -4.21 18.74 10.85
CA ALA A 322 -5.00 17.97 9.88
C ALA A 322 -6.48 18.36 9.91
N ALA A 323 -7.10 18.41 8.73
CA ALA A 323 -8.52 18.57 8.52
C ALA A 323 -9.01 17.47 7.56
N LEU A 324 -9.71 16.47 8.09
CA LEU A 324 -10.06 15.23 7.40
C LEU A 324 -11.57 15.17 7.15
N PHE A 325 -11.96 14.56 6.03
CA PHE A 325 -13.34 14.36 5.64
C PHE A 325 -13.56 12.97 5.05
N ILE A 326 -14.62 12.29 5.52
CA ILE A 326 -15.09 11.05 4.91
C ILE A 326 -16.62 11.01 4.91
N ASP A 327 -17.21 10.69 3.75
CA ASP A 327 -18.61 10.34 3.63
C ASP A 327 -18.78 8.84 3.88
N LEU A 328 -19.47 8.48 4.96
CA LEU A 328 -19.68 7.09 5.39
C LEU A 328 -20.83 6.39 4.65
N CYS A 329 -21.51 7.10 3.73
CA CYS A 329 -22.59 6.59 2.88
C CYS A 329 -23.71 5.87 3.66
N GLY A 330 -24.08 6.36 4.84
CA GLY A 330 -24.97 5.69 5.78
C GLY A 330 -26.45 5.64 5.41
N HIS A 331 -26.86 6.09 4.20
CA HIS A 331 -28.26 6.24 3.81
C HIS A 331 -28.81 5.17 2.88
N GLY A 332 -27.95 4.31 2.36
CA GLY A 332 -28.36 3.13 1.60
C GLY A 332 -27.79 1.90 2.28
N ASP A 333 -28.58 0.88 2.49
CA ASP A 333 -28.09 -0.39 3.04
C ASP A 333 -27.02 -1.04 2.13
N LYS A 334 -26.83 -0.53 0.92
CA LYS A 334 -26.05 -1.13 -0.18
C LYS A 334 -24.64 -0.57 -0.36
N ASN A 335 -24.38 0.68 0.07
CA ASN A 335 -23.10 1.37 -0.20
C ASN A 335 -22.40 1.83 1.07
N ARG A 336 -22.79 1.31 2.21
CA ARG A 336 -22.24 1.70 3.50
C ARG A 336 -20.77 1.37 3.61
N ILE A 337 -19.95 2.36 3.96
CA ILE A 337 -18.54 2.16 4.21
C ILE A 337 -18.35 1.51 5.59
N GLU A 338 -17.76 0.32 5.62
CA GLU A 338 -17.44 -0.35 6.86
C GLU A 338 -16.30 0.38 7.62
N PRO A 339 -16.26 0.30 8.98
CA PRO A 339 -15.25 0.98 9.77
C PRO A 339 -13.80 0.70 9.34
N ALA A 340 -13.51 -0.52 8.90
CA ALA A 340 -12.19 -0.91 8.43
C ALA A 340 -11.74 -0.13 7.18
N GLY A 341 -12.64 0.04 6.22
CA GLY A 341 -12.40 0.84 5.02
C GLY A 341 -12.32 2.33 5.31
N ALA A 342 -13.14 2.83 6.26
CA ALA A 342 -13.11 4.22 6.70
C ALA A 342 -11.76 4.55 7.36
N LEU A 343 -11.27 3.71 8.27
CA LEU A 343 -9.95 3.86 8.90
C LEU A 343 -8.83 3.86 7.87
N PHE A 344 -8.89 2.96 6.91
CA PHE A 344 -7.89 2.93 5.84
C PHE A 344 -7.85 4.26 5.08
N THR A 345 -9.01 4.76 4.67
CA THR A 345 -9.12 6.04 3.93
C THR A 345 -8.60 7.21 4.76
N LEU A 346 -8.98 7.30 6.04
CA LEU A 346 -8.56 8.38 6.94
C LEU A 346 -7.05 8.33 7.23
N LEU A 347 -6.47 7.15 7.44
CA LEU A 347 -5.02 6.97 7.59
C LEU A 347 -4.27 7.40 6.32
N ARG A 348 -4.81 7.07 5.14
CA ARG A 348 -4.25 7.53 3.86
C ARG A 348 -4.31 9.06 3.71
N GLN A 349 -5.39 9.69 4.15
CA GLN A 349 -5.50 11.15 4.19
C GLN A 349 -4.44 11.76 5.11
N LEU A 350 -4.08 11.12 6.22
CA LEU A 350 -2.97 11.54 7.10
C LEU A 350 -1.58 11.31 6.50
N GLY A 351 -1.49 10.76 5.29
CA GLY A 351 -0.22 10.51 4.62
C GLY A 351 0.43 9.16 4.99
N VAL A 352 -0.25 8.30 5.74
CA VAL A 352 0.26 6.96 6.06
C VAL A 352 0.32 6.14 4.77
N PRO A 353 1.48 5.62 4.36
CA PRO A 353 1.60 4.76 3.18
C PRO A 353 0.70 3.52 3.28
N ALA A 354 0.15 3.06 2.16
CA ALA A 354 -0.80 1.94 2.14
C ALA A 354 -0.21 0.64 2.70
N ASP A 355 1.08 0.42 2.46
CA ASP A 355 1.85 -0.73 2.95
C ASP A 355 2.13 -0.69 4.46
N ARG A 356 1.98 0.49 5.09
CA ARG A 356 2.10 0.68 6.54
C ARG A 356 0.77 0.59 7.29
N VAL A 357 -0.36 0.57 6.58
CA VAL A 357 -1.66 0.41 7.22
C VAL A 357 -1.86 -1.06 7.60
N PRO A 358 -2.05 -1.39 8.89
CA PRO A 358 -2.22 -2.77 9.32
C PRO A 358 -3.41 -3.46 8.67
N VAL A 359 -3.31 -4.75 8.40
CA VAL A 359 -4.41 -5.57 7.88
C VAL A 359 -5.42 -5.86 8.98
N GLU A 360 -4.92 -6.14 10.21
CA GLU A 360 -5.76 -6.41 11.36
C GLU A 360 -6.53 -5.17 11.79
N PHE A 361 -7.83 -5.34 12.05
CA PHE A 361 -8.73 -4.23 12.36
C PHE A 361 -8.33 -3.49 13.64
N ASP A 362 -8.02 -4.22 14.71
CA ASP A 362 -7.65 -3.63 16.00
C ASP A 362 -6.31 -2.89 15.93
N ASP A 363 -5.33 -3.43 15.21
CA ASP A 363 -4.04 -2.76 14.98
C ASP A 363 -4.22 -1.49 14.13
N ARG A 364 -5.20 -1.49 13.20
CA ARG A 364 -5.55 -0.32 12.39
C ARG A 364 -6.21 0.78 13.23
N VAL A 365 -7.08 0.39 14.16
CA VAL A 365 -7.69 1.31 15.15
C VAL A 365 -6.62 1.93 16.04
N GLU A 366 -5.67 1.11 16.49
CA GLU A 366 -4.57 1.57 17.34
C GLU A 366 -3.66 2.54 16.59
N LEU A 367 -3.26 2.22 15.35
CA LEU A 367 -2.48 3.13 14.50
C LEU A 367 -3.21 4.45 14.26
N TRP A 368 -4.52 4.42 14.00
CA TRP A 368 -5.35 5.61 13.84
C TRP A 368 -5.30 6.51 15.08
N ARG A 369 -5.46 5.92 16.26
CA ARG A 369 -5.39 6.64 17.53
C ARG A 369 -4.01 7.25 17.77
N GLN A 370 -2.94 6.51 17.49
CA GLN A 370 -1.57 6.97 17.62
C GLN A 370 -1.26 8.14 16.66
N GLU A 371 -1.74 8.08 15.42
CA GLU A 371 -1.54 9.15 14.45
C GLU A 371 -2.32 10.42 14.81
N LEU A 372 -3.53 10.30 15.39
CA LEU A 372 -4.29 11.44 15.88
C LEU A 372 -3.70 12.03 17.17
N ALA A 373 -3.19 11.20 18.08
CA ALA A 373 -2.58 11.67 19.33
C ALA A 373 -1.39 12.63 19.10
N ARG A 374 -0.71 12.50 17.95
CA ARG A 374 0.42 13.35 17.54
C ARG A 374 0.01 14.64 16.85
N ARG A 375 -1.27 14.85 16.56
CA ARG A 375 -1.79 15.94 15.72
C ARG A 375 -2.95 16.65 16.39
N ARG A 376 -3.06 17.94 16.13
CA ARG A 376 -4.29 18.68 16.41
C ARG A 376 -5.14 18.66 15.16
N ALA A 377 -6.19 17.83 15.16
CA ALA A 377 -6.96 17.53 13.96
C ALA A 377 -8.44 17.83 14.12
N VAL A 378 -9.10 18.12 12.99
CA VAL A 378 -10.57 18.10 12.86
C VAL A 378 -10.93 16.97 11.89
N VAL A 379 -11.84 16.12 12.30
CA VAL A 379 -12.35 14.99 11.50
C VAL A 379 -13.84 15.15 11.28
N ILE A 380 -14.29 15.13 10.02
CA ILE A 380 -15.70 15.09 9.66
C ILE A 380 -16.05 13.67 9.22
N LEU A 381 -16.98 13.06 9.95
CA LEU A 381 -17.60 11.78 9.62
C LEU A 381 -19.01 12.07 9.11
N ASP A 382 -19.14 12.23 7.79
CA ASP A 382 -20.39 12.64 7.15
C ASP A 382 -21.30 11.44 6.87
N ASN A 383 -22.61 11.60 6.94
CA ASN A 383 -23.61 10.59 6.62
C ASN A 383 -23.46 9.26 7.40
N ALA A 384 -23.21 9.30 8.69
CA ALA A 384 -23.12 8.11 9.53
C ALA A 384 -24.47 7.38 9.65
N ALA A 385 -24.48 6.04 9.56
CA ALA A 385 -25.66 5.20 9.67
C ALA A 385 -25.97 4.78 11.10
N SER A 386 -24.96 4.48 11.91
CA SER A 386 -25.10 3.97 13.28
C SER A 386 -23.92 4.36 14.15
N SER A 387 -24.09 4.24 15.47
CA SER A 387 -23.01 4.46 16.42
C SER A 387 -21.88 3.44 16.27
N GLU A 388 -22.18 2.19 15.94
CA GLU A 388 -21.19 1.13 15.71
C GLU A 388 -20.23 1.46 14.55
N GLN A 389 -20.72 2.19 13.53
CA GLN A 389 -19.90 2.61 12.40
C GLN A 389 -18.86 3.66 12.81
N ILE A 390 -19.19 4.56 13.73
CA ILE A 390 -18.34 5.68 14.10
C ILE A 390 -17.39 5.37 15.26
N MET A 391 -17.74 4.45 16.16
CA MET A 391 -16.97 4.17 17.37
C MET A 391 -15.49 3.86 17.14
N PRO A 392 -15.12 2.99 16.18
CA PRO A 392 -13.70 2.71 15.90
C PRO A 392 -12.94 3.91 15.34
N LEU A 393 -13.66 4.93 14.81
CA LEU A 393 -13.09 6.12 14.19
C LEU A 393 -12.86 7.27 15.20
N LEU A 394 -13.34 7.11 16.43
CA LEU A 394 -13.20 8.14 17.45
C LEU A 394 -11.78 8.17 18.04
N PRO A 395 -11.21 9.36 18.26
CA PRO A 395 -9.91 9.51 18.90
C PRO A 395 -9.95 9.13 20.38
N ALA A 396 -8.80 8.77 20.94
CA ALA A 396 -8.65 8.54 22.38
C ALA A 396 -8.24 9.82 23.12
N GLU A 397 -7.54 10.75 22.46
CA GLU A 397 -6.93 11.92 23.07
C GLU A 397 -7.71 13.22 22.73
N PRO A 398 -7.67 14.25 23.60
CA PRO A 398 -8.40 15.51 23.40
C PRO A 398 -7.81 16.44 22.33
N THR A 399 -6.77 16.00 21.63
CA THR A 399 -6.12 16.76 20.56
C THR A 399 -6.93 16.85 19.27
N THR A 400 -8.02 16.07 19.16
CA THR A 400 -8.84 15.98 17.95
C THR A 400 -10.29 16.31 18.23
N VAL A 401 -10.92 17.05 17.29
CA VAL A 401 -12.37 17.30 17.27
C VAL A 401 -13.01 16.46 16.18
N VAL A 402 -14.10 15.76 16.50
CA VAL A 402 -14.87 14.98 15.55
C VAL A 402 -16.26 15.59 15.37
N LEU A 403 -16.62 15.85 14.13
CA LEU A 403 -17.93 16.32 13.69
C LEU A 403 -18.62 15.18 12.93
N VAL A 404 -19.67 14.63 13.50
CA VAL A 404 -20.45 13.55 12.89
C VAL A 404 -21.76 14.11 12.36
N THR A 405 -22.12 13.80 11.11
CA THR A 405 -23.46 14.10 10.61
C THR A 405 -24.24 12.81 10.36
N SER A 406 -25.55 12.83 10.63
CA SER A 406 -26.43 11.69 10.41
C SER A 406 -27.85 12.14 10.10
N ARG A 407 -28.64 11.29 9.42
CA ARG A 407 -30.09 11.45 9.28
C ARG A 407 -30.85 10.81 10.45
N ARG A 408 -30.20 9.90 11.16
CA ARG A 408 -30.75 9.20 12.33
C ARG A 408 -30.16 9.80 13.60
N ARG A 409 -30.93 9.79 14.66
CA ARG A 409 -30.43 10.15 15.99
C ARG A 409 -29.49 9.04 16.46
N LEU A 410 -28.21 9.37 16.57
CA LEU A 410 -27.19 8.45 17.09
C LEU A 410 -27.04 8.72 18.60
N SER A 411 -26.97 7.66 19.39
CA SER A 411 -26.72 7.77 20.83
C SER A 411 -25.66 6.77 21.26
N HIS A 412 -24.62 7.27 21.90
CA HIS A 412 -23.58 6.44 22.50
C HIS A 412 -23.01 7.15 23.73
N PRO A 413 -22.68 6.46 24.82
CA PRO A 413 -22.16 7.09 26.05
C PRO A 413 -20.90 7.93 25.84
N ASP A 414 -20.01 7.50 24.95
CA ASP A 414 -18.73 8.17 24.68
C ASP A 414 -18.77 9.21 23.54
N ALA A 415 -19.86 9.24 22.78
CA ALA A 415 -20.11 10.24 21.75
C ALA A 415 -21.15 11.20 22.26
N GLY A 416 -20.86 12.33 22.75
CA GLY A 416 -21.77 13.31 23.32
C GLY A 416 -23.21 13.32 22.79
N PRO A 417 -24.15 14.11 23.34
CA PRO A 417 -25.53 14.07 22.95
C PRO A 417 -25.74 14.48 21.49
N SER A 418 -26.48 13.67 20.73
CA SER A 418 -26.91 14.02 19.37
C SER A 418 -27.76 15.29 19.36
N ARG A 419 -27.45 16.19 18.42
CA ARG A 419 -28.15 17.48 18.26
C ARG A 419 -28.91 17.52 16.96
N THR A 420 -30.20 17.59 17.06
CA THR A 420 -31.07 17.71 15.91
C THR A 420 -30.96 19.11 15.29
N LEU A 421 -30.54 19.20 14.03
CA LEU A 421 -30.56 20.43 13.26
C LEU A 421 -31.93 20.65 12.67
N PRO A 422 -32.73 21.61 13.17
CA PRO A 422 -34.06 21.86 12.63
C PRO A 422 -33.98 22.51 11.23
N VAL A 423 -35.08 22.66 10.54
CA VAL A 423 -35.17 23.54 9.37
C VAL A 423 -34.79 24.99 9.73
N MET A 424 -34.44 25.82 8.77
CA MET A 424 -34.11 27.23 9.04
C MET A 424 -35.32 27.97 9.61
N SER A 425 -35.06 28.98 10.42
CA SER A 425 -36.13 29.92 10.80
C SER A 425 -36.65 30.69 9.59
N PRO A 426 -37.87 31.21 9.60
CA PRO A 426 -38.38 32.00 8.48
C PRO A 426 -37.47 33.18 8.12
N GLN A 427 -36.88 33.85 9.11
CA GLN A 427 -35.99 34.97 8.89
C GLN A 427 -34.67 34.54 8.23
N GLU A 428 -33.99 33.50 8.74
CA GLU A 428 -32.79 32.97 8.17
C GLU A 428 -33.02 32.48 6.71
N SER A 429 -34.18 31.91 6.44
CA SER A 429 -34.59 31.44 5.11
C SER A 429 -34.77 32.59 4.12
N VAL A 430 -35.35 33.69 4.55
CA VAL A 430 -35.45 34.91 3.73
C VAL A 430 -34.08 35.54 3.53
N ASP A 431 -33.19 35.52 4.54
CA ASP A 431 -31.83 36.01 4.42
C ASP A 431 -31.00 35.17 3.41
N LEU A 432 -31.19 33.85 3.39
CA LEU A 432 -30.59 32.97 2.41
C LEU A 432 -31.10 33.26 0.99
N LEU A 433 -32.42 33.44 0.83
CA LEU A 433 -33.04 33.85 -0.45
C LEU A 433 -32.49 35.20 -0.91
N ARG A 434 -32.36 36.16 0.00
CA ARG A 434 -31.81 37.50 -0.26
C ARG A 434 -30.38 37.46 -0.85
N LEU A 435 -29.52 36.57 -0.35
CA LEU A 435 -28.18 36.37 -0.90
C LEU A 435 -28.20 35.81 -2.33
N SER A 436 -29.14 34.93 -2.62
CA SER A 436 -29.25 34.30 -3.95
C SER A 436 -29.86 35.21 -5.02
N VAL A 437 -30.85 36.04 -4.67
CA VAL A 437 -31.63 36.84 -5.68
C VAL A 437 -31.34 38.35 -5.61
N GLY A 438 -30.61 38.81 -4.65
CA GLY A 438 -30.36 40.23 -4.40
C GLY A 438 -31.35 40.87 -3.41
N ARG A 439 -30.85 41.86 -2.66
CA ARG A 439 -31.57 42.51 -1.56
C ARG A 439 -32.80 43.25 -2.07
N ASP A 440 -32.63 44.04 -3.15
CA ASP A 440 -33.65 44.91 -3.66
C ASP A 440 -34.90 44.12 -4.11
N ARG A 441 -34.75 42.96 -4.66
CA ARG A 441 -35.83 42.10 -5.14
C ARG A 441 -36.66 41.53 -4.00
N VAL A 442 -36.01 41.13 -2.88
CA VAL A 442 -36.70 40.59 -1.71
C VAL A 442 -37.40 41.70 -0.94
N GLU A 443 -36.83 42.91 -0.85
CA GLU A 443 -37.46 44.08 -0.20
C GLU A 443 -38.59 44.65 -1.00
N ALA A 444 -38.60 44.46 -2.32
CA ALA A 444 -39.70 44.87 -3.19
C ALA A 444 -40.96 43.97 -3.03
N GLU A 445 -40.78 42.71 -2.71
CA GLU A 445 -41.90 41.72 -2.60
C GLU A 445 -41.75 40.84 -1.32
N PRO A 446 -41.81 41.40 -0.12
CA PRO A 446 -41.52 40.68 1.14
C PRO A 446 -42.50 39.51 1.40
N ASP A 447 -43.78 39.68 1.11
CA ASP A 447 -44.75 38.63 1.29
C ASP A 447 -44.55 37.43 0.31
N ALA A 448 -44.20 37.72 -0.95
CA ALA A 448 -43.85 36.69 -1.90
C ALA A 448 -42.58 35.99 -1.54
N ALA A 449 -41.57 36.71 -0.99
CA ALA A 449 -40.34 36.09 -0.46
C ALA A 449 -40.64 35.12 0.70
N ALA A 450 -41.50 35.55 1.63
CA ALA A 450 -41.94 34.71 2.74
C ALA A 450 -42.70 33.46 2.26
N GLU A 451 -43.53 33.60 1.24
CA GLU A 451 -44.28 32.49 0.62
C GLU A 451 -43.35 31.51 -0.12
N VAL A 452 -42.37 32.02 -0.87
CA VAL A 452 -41.35 31.16 -1.53
C VAL A 452 -40.61 30.29 -0.48
N VAL A 453 -40.09 30.88 0.59
CA VAL A 453 -39.34 30.10 1.59
C VAL A 453 -40.24 29.13 2.36
N ARG A 454 -41.50 29.52 2.61
CA ARG A 454 -42.50 28.62 3.19
C ARG A 454 -42.76 27.39 2.30
N ARG A 455 -42.92 27.60 0.99
CA ARG A 455 -43.11 26.50 0.02
C ARG A 455 -41.83 25.68 -0.20
N CYS A 456 -40.67 26.22 0.12
CA CYS A 456 -39.40 25.46 0.19
C CYS A 456 -39.26 24.66 1.50
N GLY A 457 -40.26 24.64 2.39
CA GLY A 457 -40.19 23.94 3.67
C GLY A 457 -39.06 24.45 4.57
N TYR A 458 -38.63 25.69 4.39
CA TYR A 458 -37.48 26.29 5.10
C TYR A 458 -36.19 25.48 5.00
N LEU A 459 -36.07 24.68 3.92
CA LEU A 459 -34.87 23.87 3.66
C LEU A 459 -33.85 24.65 2.83
N PRO A 460 -32.57 24.77 3.31
CA PRO A 460 -31.54 25.52 2.61
C PRO A 460 -31.36 25.12 1.13
N LEU A 461 -31.39 23.82 0.84
CA LEU A 461 -31.23 23.32 -0.52
C LEU A 461 -32.39 23.79 -1.45
N ALA A 462 -33.63 23.66 -1.01
CA ALA A 462 -34.78 24.08 -1.79
C ALA A 462 -34.82 25.61 -2.01
N ILE A 463 -34.42 26.38 -0.98
CA ILE A 463 -34.36 27.86 -1.07
C ILE A 463 -33.27 28.29 -2.09
N ARG A 464 -32.11 27.62 -2.10
CA ARG A 464 -31.04 27.90 -3.08
C ARG A 464 -31.47 27.59 -4.51
N LEU A 465 -32.19 26.49 -4.74
CA LEU A 465 -32.74 26.15 -6.05
C LEU A 465 -33.74 27.20 -6.51
N ALA A 466 -34.67 27.62 -5.66
CA ALA A 466 -35.61 28.68 -5.94
C ALA A 466 -34.88 30.01 -6.22
N GLY A 467 -33.89 30.37 -5.41
CA GLY A 467 -33.08 31.58 -5.56
C GLY A 467 -32.28 31.59 -6.86
N ALA A 468 -31.58 30.50 -7.20
CA ALA A 468 -30.83 30.37 -8.44
C ALA A 468 -31.72 30.57 -9.68
N ARG A 469 -32.90 29.98 -9.67
CA ARG A 469 -33.87 30.18 -10.74
C ARG A 469 -34.26 31.63 -10.94
N LEU A 470 -34.54 32.35 -9.86
CA LEU A 470 -34.83 33.78 -9.90
C LEU A 470 -33.62 34.61 -10.33
N ALA A 471 -32.42 34.24 -9.97
CA ALA A 471 -31.18 34.93 -10.36
C ALA A 471 -30.93 34.85 -11.88
N HIS A 472 -31.21 33.70 -12.49
CA HIS A 472 -31.11 33.51 -13.96
C HIS A 472 -32.22 34.22 -14.73
N ARG A 473 -33.37 34.51 -14.12
CA ARG A 473 -34.51 35.15 -14.73
C ARG A 473 -34.72 36.54 -14.15
N ARG A 474 -33.89 37.48 -14.57
CA ARG A 474 -33.90 38.86 -14.06
C ARG A 474 -35.25 39.60 -14.20
N GLY A 475 -36.04 39.25 -15.19
CA GLY A 475 -37.36 39.86 -15.43
C GLY A 475 -38.50 39.25 -14.62
N TRP A 476 -38.25 38.17 -13.86
CA TRP A 476 -39.29 37.54 -13.05
C TRP A 476 -39.44 38.21 -11.69
N ARG A 477 -40.68 38.34 -11.24
CA ARG A 477 -41.00 38.72 -9.87
C ARG A 477 -41.00 37.47 -8.96
N LEU A 478 -40.86 37.67 -7.63
CA LEU A 478 -41.02 36.56 -6.71
C LEU A 478 -42.39 35.96 -6.74
N ALA A 479 -43.45 36.81 -6.96
CA ALA A 479 -44.82 36.37 -7.12
C ALA A 479 -45.00 35.40 -8.29
N ASP A 480 -44.28 35.62 -9.43
CA ASP A 480 -44.37 34.72 -10.60
C ASP A 480 -43.84 33.32 -10.25
N LEU A 481 -42.78 33.22 -9.38
CA LEU A 481 -42.32 31.95 -8.90
C LEU A 481 -43.31 31.27 -7.97
N VAL A 482 -43.96 32.04 -7.07
CA VAL A 482 -45.03 31.53 -6.18
C VAL A 482 -46.15 30.91 -6.98
N GLU A 483 -46.61 31.59 -8.05
CA GLU A 483 -47.68 31.06 -8.92
C GLU A 483 -47.27 29.76 -9.61
N GLN A 484 -46.02 29.65 -10.05
CA GLN A 484 -45.54 28.40 -10.67
C GLN A 484 -45.38 27.25 -9.66
N MET A 485 -45.00 27.55 -8.41
CA MET A 485 -44.97 26.55 -7.34
C MET A 485 -46.37 26.15 -6.84
N ALA A 486 -47.45 26.81 -7.30
CA ALA A 486 -48.83 26.49 -7.00
C ALA A 486 -49.50 25.56 -8.01
N GLY A 487 -48.88 25.38 -9.21
CA GLY A 487 -49.39 24.47 -10.25
C GLY A 487 -49.25 23.01 -9.86
N ASP A 488 -50.28 22.22 -10.06
CA ASP A 488 -50.43 20.81 -9.74
C ASP A 488 -49.25 19.96 -10.22
N ALA A 489 -48.62 19.26 -9.31
CA ALA A 489 -47.77 18.14 -9.61
C ALA A 489 -48.50 16.81 -9.28
N PRO A 490 -49.04 16.08 -10.29
CA PRO A 490 -49.87 14.90 -10.02
C PRO A 490 -49.11 13.58 -10.03
N VAL A 491 -47.81 13.51 -9.72
CA VAL A 491 -47.06 12.24 -9.96
C VAL A 491 -46.39 11.64 -8.70
N LEU A 492 -46.46 12.22 -7.54
CA LEU A 492 -45.76 11.69 -6.36
C LEU A 492 -46.67 11.37 -5.20
N HIS A 493 -47.47 10.31 -5.32
CA HIS A 493 -48.39 9.83 -4.26
C HIS A 493 -47.76 8.96 -3.19
N HIS A 494 -46.42 8.73 -3.18
CA HIS A 494 -45.75 7.81 -2.26
C HIS A 494 -44.75 8.41 -1.28
N LEU A 495 -44.57 9.76 -1.30
CA LEU A 495 -43.71 10.42 -0.31
C LEU A 495 -44.55 11.03 0.79
N ALA A 496 -44.10 10.88 2.04
CA ALA A 496 -44.79 11.37 3.22
C ALA A 496 -45.10 12.88 3.13
N GLN A 497 -46.18 13.35 3.78
CA GLN A 497 -46.74 14.72 3.67
C GLN A 497 -45.70 15.87 3.82
N GLU A 498 -44.56 15.64 4.44
CA GLU A 498 -43.46 16.63 4.60
C GLU A 498 -42.57 16.76 3.35
N GLU A 499 -42.50 15.75 2.44
CA GLU A 499 -41.65 15.75 1.24
C GLU A 499 -42.34 16.37 0.01
N SER A 500 -43.63 16.50 -0.01
CA SER A 500 -44.41 17.05 -1.13
C SER A 500 -44.10 18.54 -1.40
N THR A 501 -43.71 19.29 -0.37
CA THR A 501 -43.38 20.72 -0.48
C THR A 501 -42.04 20.98 -1.20
N VAL A 502 -41.09 20.07 -1.05
CA VAL A 502 -39.75 20.17 -1.68
C VAL A 502 -39.80 19.79 -3.15
N THR A 503 -40.64 18.84 -3.52
CA THR A 503 -40.83 18.34 -4.88
C THR A 503 -41.29 19.45 -5.85
N GLY A 504 -42.09 20.39 -5.39
CA GLY A 504 -42.51 21.56 -6.19
C GLY A 504 -41.33 22.46 -6.59
N ALA A 505 -40.38 22.69 -5.68
CA ALA A 505 -39.16 23.45 -5.99
C ALA A 505 -38.24 22.73 -7.02
N PHE A 506 -38.17 21.41 -6.92
CA PHE A 506 -37.41 20.59 -7.87
C PHE A 506 -38.04 20.54 -9.25
N ALA A 507 -39.37 20.30 -9.31
CA ALA A 507 -40.13 20.32 -10.56
C ALA A 507 -39.99 21.68 -11.27
N ALA A 508 -40.03 22.75 -10.51
CA ALA A 508 -39.85 24.09 -11.05
C ALA A 508 -38.47 24.31 -11.73
N SER A 509 -37.42 23.67 -11.25
CA SER A 509 -36.08 23.71 -11.89
C SER A 509 -35.94 22.73 -13.05
N TYR A 510 -36.66 21.60 -13.01
CA TYR A 510 -36.61 20.54 -14.02
C TYR A 510 -37.46 20.86 -15.27
N GLU A 511 -38.70 21.38 -15.09
CA GLU A 511 -39.65 21.57 -16.21
C GLU A 511 -39.13 22.47 -17.36
N PRO A 512 -38.36 23.54 -17.13
CA PRO A 512 -37.86 24.37 -18.21
C PRO A 512 -36.64 23.81 -18.96
N LEU A 513 -36.12 22.64 -18.55
CA LEU A 513 -34.99 22.02 -19.23
C LEU A 513 -35.31 21.57 -20.63
N SER A 514 -34.29 21.52 -21.51
CA SER A 514 -34.42 20.91 -22.82
C SER A 514 -34.80 19.43 -22.74
N PRO A 515 -35.43 18.82 -23.71
CA PRO A 515 -35.74 17.38 -23.69
C PRO A 515 -34.48 16.53 -23.46
N LEU A 516 -33.35 16.96 -24.02
CA LEU A 516 -32.06 16.28 -23.86
C LEU A 516 -31.54 16.40 -22.41
N THR A 517 -31.51 17.61 -21.84
CA THR A 517 -31.07 17.83 -20.47
C THR A 517 -32.00 17.14 -19.48
N LYS A 518 -33.32 17.13 -19.72
CA LYS A 518 -34.29 16.37 -18.93
C LYS A 518 -33.96 14.88 -18.90
N ARG A 519 -33.61 14.30 -20.06
CA ARG A 519 -33.20 12.89 -20.13
C ARG A 519 -31.93 12.62 -19.40
N VAL A 520 -30.88 13.48 -19.54
CA VAL A 520 -29.64 13.37 -18.80
C VAL A 520 -29.92 13.37 -17.30
N PHE A 521 -30.70 14.34 -16.80
CA PHE A 521 -31.04 14.42 -15.38
C PHE A 521 -31.71 13.13 -14.87
N ARG A 522 -32.74 12.62 -15.60
CA ARG A 522 -33.42 11.38 -15.20
C ARG A 522 -32.48 10.18 -15.18
N PHE A 523 -31.59 10.07 -16.15
CA PHE A 523 -30.61 8.96 -16.20
C PHE A 523 -29.51 9.06 -15.14
N LEU A 524 -29.16 10.24 -14.64
CA LEU A 524 -28.25 10.41 -13.51
C LEU A 524 -28.76 9.70 -12.26
N GLY A 525 -30.06 9.53 -12.07
CA GLY A 525 -30.64 8.72 -11.01
C GLY A 525 -30.25 7.24 -11.09
N LEU A 526 -29.97 6.73 -12.27
CA LEU A 526 -29.53 5.34 -12.50
C LEU A 526 -28.03 5.15 -12.26
N TYR A 527 -27.25 6.24 -12.19
CA TYR A 527 -25.80 6.14 -11.98
C TYR A 527 -25.52 5.63 -10.57
N PRO A 528 -24.82 4.49 -10.40
CA PRO A 528 -24.68 3.87 -9.09
C PRO A 528 -23.77 4.64 -8.14
N GLY A 529 -22.73 5.31 -8.65
CA GLY A 529 -21.75 6.04 -7.87
C GLY A 529 -22.23 7.39 -7.35
N SER A 530 -21.44 8.01 -6.50
CA SER A 530 -21.70 9.33 -5.94
C SER A 530 -21.15 10.47 -6.82
N ARG A 531 -20.09 10.20 -7.57
CA ARG A 531 -19.39 11.15 -8.45
C ARG A 531 -19.34 10.60 -9.86
N PHE A 532 -19.46 11.48 -10.85
CA PHE A 532 -19.44 11.09 -12.26
C PHE A 532 -18.78 12.15 -13.12
N GLY A 533 -18.22 11.71 -14.25
CA GLY A 533 -17.68 12.58 -15.29
C GLY A 533 -18.53 12.55 -16.55
N ALA A 534 -18.32 13.52 -17.45
CA ALA A 534 -19.02 13.61 -18.71
C ALA A 534 -18.93 12.34 -19.60
N PRO A 535 -17.77 11.60 -19.66
CA PRO A 535 -17.72 10.34 -20.41
C PRO A 535 -18.66 9.25 -19.87
N ALA A 536 -18.77 9.10 -18.55
CA ALA A 536 -19.67 8.13 -17.92
C ALA A 536 -21.15 8.49 -18.19
N VAL A 537 -21.49 9.78 -18.15
CA VAL A 537 -22.85 10.29 -18.48
C VAL A 537 -23.15 10.09 -19.95
N ALA A 538 -22.19 10.33 -20.84
CA ALA A 538 -22.31 10.05 -22.27
C ALA A 538 -22.61 8.56 -22.53
N ALA A 539 -21.85 7.68 -21.87
CA ALA A 539 -22.10 6.24 -21.93
C ALA A 539 -23.52 5.88 -21.47
N LEU A 540 -23.90 6.36 -20.29
CA LEU A 540 -25.20 6.07 -19.66
C LEU A 540 -26.38 6.52 -20.58
N THR A 541 -26.27 7.72 -21.14
CA THR A 541 -27.36 8.33 -21.92
C THR A 541 -27.32 8.00 -23.41
N GLY A 542 -26.18 7.52 -23.93
CA GLY A 542 -25.95 7.28 -25.36
C GLY A 542 -25.72 8.56 -26.15
N LEU A 543 -25.19 9.61 -25.53
CA LEU A 543 -24.84 10.89 -26.10
C LEU A 543 -23.35 10.97 -26.43
N THR A 544 -22.98 11.96 -27.22
CA THR A 544 -21.58 12.35 -27.34
C THR A 544 -21.10 13.03 -26.06
N ILE A 545 -19.77 13.08 -25.85
CA ILE A 545 -19.17 13.74 -24.66
C ILE A 545 -19.51 15.23 -24.65
N ALA A 546 -19.54 15.88 -25.83
CA ALA A 546 -19.87 17.30 -25.94
C ALA A 546 -21.33 17.58 -25.53
N GLU A 547 -22.29 16.77 -25.98
CA GLU A 547 -23.69 16.88 -25.60
C GLU A 547 -23.88 16.59 -24.08
N ALA A 548 -23.22 15.55 -23.55
CA ALA A 548 -23.29 15.23 -22.13
C ALA A 548 -22.71 16.36 -21.26
N ARG A 549 -21.59 16.95 -21.66
CA ARG A 549 -20.99 18.10 -20.96
C ARG A 549 -21.90 19.31 -20.99
N ALA A 550 -22.41 19.68 -22.16
CA ALA A 550 -23.32 20.80 -22.28
C ALA A 550 -24.61 20.62 -21.45
N ALA A 551 -25.14 19.40 -21.39
CA ALA A 551 -26.28 19.10 -20.51
C ALA A 551 -25.91 19.16 -19.03
N LEU A 552 -24.71 18.69 -18.62
CA LEU A 552 -24.22 18.81 -17.24
C LEU A 552 -24.02 20.27 -16.84
N ASP A 553 -23.43 21.09 -17.71
CA ASP A 553 -23.27 22.53 -17.46
C ASP A 553 -24.64 23.23 -17.27
N ASP A 554 -25.66 22.93 -18.12
CA ASP A 554 -27.02 23.45 -17.94
C ASP A 554 -27.65 22.98 -16.60
N LEU A 555 -27.35 21.74 -16.16
CA LEU A 555 -27.79 21.23 -14.85
C LEU A 555 -27.07 21.89 -13.67
N VAL A 556 -25.78 22.18 -13.81
CA VAL A 556 -25.00 22.92 -12.79
C VAL A 556 -25.51 24.35 -12.69
N ASP A 557 -25.69 25.04 -13.79
CA ASP A 557 -26.25 26.42 -13.84
C ASP A 557 -27.60 26.53 -13.12
N ARG A 558 -28.37 25.43 -13.07
CA ARG A 558 -29.67 25.36 -12.38
C ARG A 558 -29.60 24.74 -11.00
N ASN A 559 -28.41 24.46 -10.49
CA ASN A 559 -28.15 23.83 -9.18
C ASN A 559 -28.85 22.45 -9.01
N LEU A 560 -29.11 21.73 -10.09
CA LEU A 560 -29.61 20.37 -10.07
C LEU A 560 -28.47 19.34 -9.92
N VAL A 561 -27.25 19.74 -10.31
CA VAL A 561 -26.01 18.99 -10.19
C VAL A 561 -24.96 19.93 -9.60
N GLU A 562 -24.08 19.42 -8.78
CA GLU A 562 -22.93 20.17 -8.24
C GLU A 562 -21.67 19.84 -9.04
N ASP A 563 -20.89 20.86 -9.42
CA ASP A 563 -19.54 20.70 -9.93
C ASP A 563 -18.56 20.57 -8.74
N LEU A 564 -17.78 19.53 -8.73
CA LEU A 564 -16.72 19.34 -7.72
C LEU A 564 -15.40 19.93 -8.21
N ASP A 565 -15.13 19.73 -9.50
CA ASP A 565 -14.01 20.30 -10.25
C ASP A 565 -14.36 20.38 -11.74
N SER A 566 -13.42 20.78 -12.60
CA SER A 566 -13.63 20.94 -14.05
C SER A 566 -14.05 19.64 -14.78
N THR A 567 -13.96 18.48 -14.14
CA THR A 567 -14.17 17.16 -14.76
C THR A 567 -15.19 16.30 -14.03
N ARG A 568 -15.54 16.63 -12.79
CA ARG A 568 -16.33 15.79 -11.89
C ARG A 568 -17.53 16.52 -11.34
N TYR A 569 -18.62 15.81 -11.32
CA TYR A 569 -19.93 16.27 -10.87
C TYR A 569 -20.49 15.35 -9.79
N ARG A 570 -21.42 15.88 -9.00
CA ARG A 570 -22.14 15.12 -7.97
C ARG A 570 -23.63 15.45 -8.01
N LEU A 571 -24.44 14.43 -7.78
CA LEU A 571 -25.88 14.59 -7.60
C LEU A 571 -26.21 14.47 -6.12
N HIS A 572 -26.84 15.51 -5.55
CA HIS A 572 -27.29 15.50 -4.16
C HIS A 572 -28.34 14.40 -3.95
N ASP A 573 -28.35 13.77 -2.76
CA ASP A 573 -29.22 12.61 -2.47
C ASP A 573 -30.71 12.83 -2.76
N LEU A 574 -31.24 14.01 -2.40
CA LEU A 574 -32.64 14.35 -2.69
C LEU A 574 -32.90 14.50 -4.22
N MET A 575 -31.92 15.06 -4.93
CA MET A 575 -31.98 15.16 -6.40
C MET A 575 -31.90 13.78 -7.04
N ARG A 576 -31.07 12.89 -6.48
CA ARG A 576 -30.96 11.51 -6.94
C ARG A 576 -32.32 10.78 -6.82
N GLN A 577 -32.95 10.87 -5.65
CA GLN A 577 -34.25 10.23 -5.42
C GLN A 577 -35.30 10.80 -6.39
N TYR A 578 -35.36 12.12 -6.54
CA TYR A 578 -36.26 12.75 -7.50
C TYR A 578 -36.02 12.34 -8.95
N SER A 579 -34.75 12.22 -9.34
CA SER A 579 -34.30 11.74 -10.65
C SER A 579 -34.72 10.28 -10.90
N ILE A 580 -34.57 9.38 -9.89
CA ILE A 580 -34.99 7.97 -9.95
C ILE A 580 -36.51 7.88 -10.18
N ASP A 581 -37.27 8.63 -9.41
CA ASP A 581 -38.75 8.63 -9.52
C ASP A 581 -39.21 9.11 -10.90
N LEU A 582 -38.61 10.21 -11.40
CA LEU A 582 -38.87 10.70 -12.74
C LEU A 582 -38.49 9.69 -13.83
N CYS A 583 -37.33 9.07 -13.71
CA CYS A 583 -36.84 8.06 -14.64
C CYS A 583 -37.75 6.84 -14.67
N SER A 584 -38.22 6.42 -13.51
CA SER A 584 -39.12 5.25 -13.36
C SER A 584 -40.51 5.52 -13.97
N GLY A 585 -41.02 6.76 -13.87
CA GLY A 585 -42.30 7.15 -14.40
C GLY A 585 -42.30 7.53 -15.88
N THR A 586 -41.14 7.92 -16.43
CA THR A 586 -41.09 8.49 -17.80
C THR A 586 -40.39 7.56 -18.79
N ASP A 587 -39.28 6.93 -18.40
CA ASP A 587 -38.43 6.14 -19.29
C ASP A 587 -38.79 4.64 -19.21
N SER A 588 -38.79 3.94 -20.35
CA SER A 588 -39.11 2.51 -20.40
C SER A 588 -38.06 1.67 -19.65
N ALA A 589 -38.48 0.52 -19.08
CA ALA A 589 -37.53 -0.41 -18.43
C ALA A 589 -36.40 -0.85 -19.39
N ASN A 590 -36.70 -0.95 -20.68
CA ASN A 590 -35.73 -1.33 -21.71
C ASN A 590 -34.70 -0.19 -21.97
N ASP A 591 -35.12 1.08 -21.95
CA ASP A 591 -34.21 2.22 -22.13
C ASP A 591 -33.30 2.36 -20.91
N ARG A 592 -33.84 2.20 -19.70
CA ARG A 592 -33.04 2.16 -18.45
C ARG A 592 -31.99 1.02 -18.48
N ARG A 593 -32.43 -0.19 -18.89
CA ARG A 593 -31.53 -1.34 -19.02
C ARG A 593 -30.41 -1.12 -20.03
N ARG A 594 -30.75 -0.54 -21.21
CA ARG A 594 -29.75 -0.20 -22.24
C ARG A 594 -28.77 0.86 -21.74
N GLY A 595 -29.25 1.84 -20.99
CA GLY A 595 -28.41 2.87 -20.39
C GLY A 595 -27.39 2.25 -19.43
N LEU A 596 -27.84 1.41 -18.51
CA LEU A 596 -26.96 0.69 -17.56
C LEU A 596 -25.99 -0.24 -18.28
N ALA A 597 -26.42 -0.96 -19.32
CA ALA A 597 -25.53 -1.81 -20.11
C ALA A 597 -24.35 -1.03 -20.68
N ARG A 598 -24.62 0.13 -21.33
CA ARG A 598 -23.56 0.99 -21.89
C ARG A 598 -22.64 1.53 -20.80
N LEU A 599 -23.16 1.88 -19.63
CA LEU A 599 -22.37 2.36 -18.51
C LEU A 599 -21.43 1.26 -17.97
N PHE A 600 -21.93 0.04 -17.77
CA PHE A 600 -21.12 -1.08 -17.31
C PHE A 600 -20.08 -1.51 -18.36
N ASP A 601 -20.42 -1.50 -19.63
CA ASP A 601 -19.48 -1.72 -20.74
C ASP A 601 -18.34 -0.72 -20.70
N PHE A 602 -18.67 0.58 -20.66
CA PHE A 602 -17.71 1.68 -20.56
C PHE A 602 -16.79 1.52 -19.34
N THR A 603 -17.39 1.27 -18.18
CA THR A 603 -16.64 1.12 -16.92
C THR A 603 -15.71 -0.08 -16.96
N LEU A 604 -16.18 -1.22 -17.47
CA LEU A 604 -15.38 -2.43 -17.61
C LEU A 604 -14.18 -2.20 -18.53
N GLU A 605 -14.38 -1.58 -19.68
CA GLU A 605 -13.28 -1.31 -20.62
C GLU A 605 -12.26 -0.34 -20.05
N ALA A 606 -12.69 0.71 -19.34
CA ALA A 606 -11.81 1.66 -18.69
C ALA A 606 -10.95 0.98 -17.61
N VAL A 607 -11.56 0.12 -16.78
CA VAL A 607 -10.84 -0.64 -15.74
C VAL A 607 -9.89 -1.67 -16.37
N LEU A 608 -10.30 -2.35 -17.44
CA LEU A 608 -9.47 -3.34 -18.14
C LEU A 608 -8.20 -2.73 -18.74
N LYS A 609 -8.24 -1.48 -19.22
CA LYS A 609 -7.02 -0.79 -19.70
C LYS A 609 -5.96 -0.70 -18.61
N VAL A 610 -6.34 -0.33 -17.37
CA VAL A 610 -5.41 -0.24 -16.24
C VAL A 610 -5.01 -1.65 -15.75
N ALA A 611 -5.98 -2.56 -15.66
CA ALA A 611 -5.72 -3.92 -15.23
C ALA A 611 -4.72 -4.65 -16.14
N ASP A 612 -4.75 -4.39 -17.44
CA ASP A 612 -3.81 -4.97 -18.41
C ASP A 612 -2.38 -4.45 -18.23
N LEU A 613 -2.22 -3.19 -17.77
CA LEU A 613 -0.91 -2.65 -17.37
C LEU A 613 -0.38 -3.30 -16.08
N LEU A 614 -1.28 -3.63 -15.13
CA LEU A 614 -0.92 -4.26 -13.85
C LEU A 614 -0.68 -5.77 -13.95
N GLU A 615 -1.30 -6.44 -14.92
CA GLU A 615 -1.22 -7.89 -15.19
C GLU A 615 -1.17 -8.16 -16.70
N PRO A 616 -0.07 -7.80 -17.39
CA PRO A 616 0.00 -7.93 -18.86
C PRO A 616 -0.32 -9.33 -19.36
N GLY A 617 -1.27 -9.45 -20.27
CA GLY A 617 -1.66 -10.72 -20.91
C GLY A 617 -2.43 -11.70 -20.02
N VAL A 618 -2.53 -11.46 -18.71
CA VAL A 618 -3.24 -12.35 -17.78
C VAL A 618 -4.72 -12.01 -17.73
N ILE A 619 -5.04 -10.73 -17.50
CA ILE A 619 -6.43 -10.30 -17.34
C ILE A 619 -7.27 -10.59 -18.56
N ARG A 620 -6.75 -10.34 -19.76
CA ARG A 620 -7.43 -10.58 -21.04
C ARG A 620 -7.71 -12.06 -21.33
N SER A 621 -6.94 -12.97 -20.71
CA SER A 621 -7.20 -14.42 -20.81
C SER A 621 -8.34 -14.88 -19.88
N GLN A 622 -8.66 -14.13 -18.85
CA GLN A 622 -9.65 -14.47 -17.82
C GLN A 622 -10.95 -13.72 -17.94
N VAL A 623 -10.91 -12.50 -18.47
CA VAL A 623 -12.08 -11.66 -18.65
C VAL A 623 -12.41 -11.59 -20.13
N THR A 624 -13.59 -12.13 -20.48
CA THR A 624 -14.08 -12.08 -21.87
C THR A 624 -14.38 -10.64 -22.22
N HIS A 625 -13.67 -10.11 -23.23
CA HIS A 625 -13.91 -8.76 -23.70
C HIS A 625 -15.32 -8.64 -24.27
N ILE A 626 -16.08 -7.70 -23.75
CA ILE A 626 -17.39 -7.34 -24.31
C ILE A 626 -17.14 -6.18 -25.28
N PRO A 627 -17.43 -6.32 -26.58
CA PRO A 627 -17.31 -5.23 -27.52
C PRO A 627 -18.26 -4.11 -27.10
N THR A 628 -17.73 -2.98 -26.64
CA THR A 628 -18.53 -1.91 -26.06
C THR A 628 -19.02 -0.91 -27.12
N GLY A 629 -18.35 -0.80 -28.23
CA GLY A 629 -18.57 0.27 -29.18
C GLY A 629 -18.33 1.67 -28.62
N GLN A 630 -17.66 1.79 -27.47
CA GLN A 630 -17.49 3.03 -26.70
C GLN A 630 -16.02 3.39 -26.46
N LEU A 631 -15.12 2.92 -27.32
CA LEU A 631 -13.69 3.19 -27.23
C LEU A 631 -13.36 4.68 -27.16
N GLU A 632 -14.06 5.51 -27.96
CA GLU A 632 -13.87 6.96 -27.93
C GLU A 632 -14.14 7.59 -26.55
N LEU A 633 -15.14 7.09 -25.83
CA LEU A 633 -15.44 7.57 -24.47
C LEU A 633 -14.37 7.15 -23.46
N VAL A 634 -13.80 5.97 -23.64
CA VAL A 634 -12.71 5.49 -22.78
C VAL A 634 -11.39 6.23 -23.09
N GLU A 635 -11.15 6.57 -24.36
CA GLU A 635 -10.00 7.39 -24.75
C GLU A 635 -10.10 8.82 -24.21
N ALA A 636 -11.31 9.35 -24.07
CA ALA A 636 -11.55 10.69 -23.53
C ALA A 636 -11.27 10.83 -22.02
N ILE A 637 -11.14 9.75 -21.28
CA ILE A 637 -10.63 9.77 -19.89
C ILE A 637 -9.13 10.14 -19.87
N GLY A 638 -8.44 10.06 -21.01
CA GLY A 638 -7.00 10.07 -21.13
C GLY A 638 -6.42 8.66 -20.97
N GLU A 639 -5.14 8.55 -20.62
CA GLU A 639 -4.58 7.25 -20.22
C GLU A 639 -4.97 6.96 -18.77
N PRO A 640 -5.92 6.05 -18.50
CA PRO A 640 -6.30 5.71 -17.14
C PRO A 640 -5.12 5.04 -16.45
N THR A 641 -4.79 5.53 -15.26
CA THR A 641 -3.66 5.07 -14.44
C THR A 641 -4.15 4.40 -13.16
N ALA A 642 -3.23 3.85 -12.39
CA ALA A 642 -3.54 3.36 -11.04
C ALA A 642 -4.09 4.48 -10.12
N ASP A 643 -3.68 5.73 -10.34
CA ASP A 643 -4.19 6.88 -9.57
C ASP A 643 -5.64 7.22 -9.98
N TRP A 644 -6.02 6.98 -11.24
CA TRP A 644 -7.41 7.06 -11.64
C TRP A 644 -8.27 6.00 -10.94
N LEU A 645 -7.81 4.74 -10.88
CA LEU A 645 -8.50 3.69 -10.09
C LEU A 645 -8.63 4.07 -8.62
N GLU A 646 -7.59 4.68 -8.03
CA GLU A 646 -7.61 5.16 -6.65
C GLU A 646 -8.71 6.21 -6.44
N ALA A 647 -8.78 7.18 -7.33
CA ALA A 647 -9.76 8.27 -7.28
C ALA A 647 -11.21 7.79 -7.48
N GLU A 648 -11.42 6.78 -8.34
CA GLU A 648 -12.73 6.22 -8.67
C GLU A 648 -13.12 4.97 -7.84
N ARG A 649 -12.23 4.48 -6.96
CA ARG A 649 -12.34 3.20 -6.27
C ARG A 649 -13.71 2.95 -5.65
N THR A 650 -14.20 3.88 -4.85
CA THR A 650 -15.48 3.75 -4.14
C THR A 650 -16.65 3.61 -5.11
N ASP A 651 -16.64 4.40 -6.17
CA ASP A 651 -17.69 4.38 -7.19
C ASP A 651 -17.60 3.09 -8.04
N LEU A 652 -16.37 2.59 -8.32
CA LEU A 652 -16.15 1.33 -9.03
C LEU A 652 -16.61 0.11 -8.23
N VAL A 653 -16.38 0.08 -6.92
CA VAL A 653 -16.93 -0.97 -6.02
C VAL A 653 -18.46 -0.94 -6.07
N THR A 654 -19.05 0.23 -6.01
CA THR A 654 -20.50 0.41 -6.14
C THR A 654 -21.03 -0.05 -7.49
N MET A 655 -20.27 0.15 -8.59
CA MET A 655 -20.62 -0.37 -9.93
C MET A 655 -20.73 -1.90 -9.94
N VAL A 656 -19.80 -2.61 -9.28
CA VAL A 656 -19.86 -4.08 -9.17
C VAL A 656 -21.16 -4.52 -8.48
N VAL A 657 -21.50 -3.90 -7.34
CA VAL A 657 -22.71 -4.21 -6.58
C VAL A 657 -23.96 -3.96 -7.41
N SER A 658 -24.03 -2.78 -8.04
CA SER A 658 -25.15 -2.38 -8.89
C SER A 658 -25.32 -3.27 -10.12
N ALA A 659 -24.22 -3.71 -10.74
CA ALA A 659 -24.27 -4.63 -11.87
C ALA A 659 -24.94 -5.96 -11.49
N ARG A 660 -24.61 -6.51 -10.31
CA ARG A 660 -25.29 -7.71 -9.79
C ARG A 660 -26.77 -7.48 -9.55
N GLU A 661 -27.15 -6.40 -8.86
CA GLU A 661 -28.53 -6.07 -8.53
C GLU A 661 -29.41 -5.81 -9.75
N SER A 662 -28.83 -5.20 -10.78
CA SER A 662 -29.51 -4.90 -12.03
C SER A 662 -29.56 -6.12 -13.01
N GLY A 663 -29.03 -7.29 -12.58
CA GLY A 663 -29.01 -8.53 -13.37
C GLY A 663 -27.97 -8.54 -14.51
N PHE A 664 -26.93 -7.71 -14.42
CA PHE A 664 -25.79 -7.71 -15.33
C PHE A 664 -24.66 -8.60 -14.77
N HIS A 665 -24.97 -9.89 -14.60
CA HIS A 665 -24.13 -10.85 -13.92
C HIS A 665 -22.72 -10.97 -14.51
N GLN A 666 -22.61 -10.94 -15.84
CA GLN A 666 -21.30 -11.02 -16.51
C GLN A 666 -20.43 -9.80 -16.20
N HIS A 667 -20.97 -8.60 -16.27
CA HIS A 667 -20.24 -7.37 -15.93
C HIS A 667 -19.81 -7.37 -14.45
N CYS A 668 -20.67 -7.86 -13.56
CA CYS A 668 -20.38 -7.90 -12.12
C CYS A 668 -19.09 -8.68 -11.82
N TRP A 669 -19.01 -9.93 -12.23
CA TRP A 669 -17.83 -10.74 -11.93
C TRP A 669 -16.59 -10.29 -12.73
N GLN A 670 -16.78 -9.78 -13.96
CA GLN A 670 -15.66 -9.27 -14.77
C GLN A 670 -15.06 -7.99 -14.18
N LEU A 671 -15.89 -7.05 -13.71
CA LEU A 671 -15.43 -5.85 -12.99
C LEU A 671 -14.71 -6.22 -11.68
N ALA A 672 -15.29 -7.14 -10.89
CA ALA A 672 -14.66 -7.62 -9.67
C ALA A 672 -13.25 -8.17 -9.96
N ARG A 673 -13.12 -9.03 -10.99
CA ARG A 673 -11.83 -9.58 -11.41
C ARG A 673 -10.86 -8.51 -11.90
N ALA A 674 -11.32 -7.56 -12.68
CA ALA A 674 -10.48 -6.50 -13.23
C ALA A 674 -9.92 -5.56 -12.14
N LEU A 675 -10.69 -5.32 -11.09
CA LEU A 675 -10.27 -4.51 -9.93
C LEU A 675 -9.33 -5.24 -8.97
N TRP A 676 -9.31 -6.57 -9.00
CA TRP A 676 -8.62 -7.37 -8.00
C TRP A 676 -7.15 -7.01 -7.83
N ARG A 677 -6.37 -6.93 -8.92
CA ARG A 677 -4.91 -6.68 -8.83
C ARG A 677 -4.59 -5.33 -8.21
N PHE A 678 -5.33 -4.30 -8.60
CA PHE A 678 -5.21 -2.97 -8.02
C PHE A 678 -5.53 -3.00 -6.52
N CYS A 679 -6.67 -3.55 -6.13
CA CYS A 679 -7.08 -3.66 -4.73
C CYS A 679 -6.09 -4.50 -3.92
N TYR A 680 -5.55 -5.58 -4.49
CA TYR A 680 -4.59 -6.45 -3.81
C TYR A 680 -3.26 -5.74 -3.54
N ILE A 681 -2.71 -5.01 -4.52
CA ILE A 681 -1.46 -4.25 -4.36
C ILE A 681 -1.63 -3.10 -3.36
N ARG A 682 -2.78 -2.45 -3.39
CA ARG A 682 -3.09 -1.30 -2.50
C ARG A 682 -3.60 -1.72 -1.11
N GLY A 683 -3.83 -3.00 -0.86
CA GLY A 683 -4.28 -3.51 0.45
C GLY A 683 -5.78 -3.35 0.72
N TYR A 684 -6.60 -3.12 -0.32
CA TYR A 684 -8.07 -2.98 -0.20
C TYR A 684 -8.76 -4.35 -0.13
N PHE A 685 -8.43 -5.14 0.88
CA PHE A 685 -8.90 -6.54 0.97
C PHE A 685 -10.40 -6.65 1.22
N GLU A 686 -10.97 -5.70 1.95
CA GLU A 686 -12.41 -5.62 2.18
C GLU A 686 -13.18 -5.39 0.87
N ASP A 687 -12.66 -4.54 -0.02
CA ASP A 687 -13.25 -4.32 -1.34
C ASP A 687 -13.15 -5.57 -2.21
N ILE A 688 -12.05 -6.33 -2.12
CA ILE A 688 -11.94 -7.63 -2.79
C ILE A 688 -13.01 -8.59 -2.24
N ILE A 689 -13.16 -8.69 -0.93
CA ILE A 689 -14.15 -9.57 -0.29
C ILE A 689 -15.56 -9.18 -0.75
N LEU A 690 -15.89 -7.91 -0.70
CA LEU A 690 -17.21 -7.40 -1.11
C LEU A 690 -17.48 -7.70 -2.59
N THR A 691 -16.60 -7.22 -3.47
CA THR A 691 -16.80 -7.33 -4.93
C THR A 691 -16.82 -8.79 -5.40
N HIS A 692 -15.96 -9.64 -4.84
CA HIS A 692 -15.91 -11.06 -5.25
C HIS A 692 -17.04 -11.89 -4.66
N ARG A 693 -17.60 -11.54 -3.50
CA ARG A 693 -18.85 -12.15 -3.02
C ARG A 693 -20.01 -11.87 -3.96
N HIS A 694 -20.19 -10.61 -4.36
CA HIS A 694 -21.19 -10.26 -5.38
C HIS A 694 -20.89 -10.91 -6.73
N GLY A 695 -19.59 -11.02 -7.10
CA GLY A 695 -19.16 -11.76 -8.29
C GLY A 695 -19.50 -13.25 -8.25
N LEU A 696 -19.36 -13.89 -7.08
CA LEU A 696 -19.80 -15.29 -6.87
C LEU A 696 -21.29 -15.45 -7.07
N GLU A 697 -22.10 -14.63 -6.41
CA GLU A 697 -23.57 -14.66 -6.55
C GLU A 697 -24.00 -14.41 -8.00
N ALA A 698 -23.31 -13.51 -8.70
CA ALA A 698 -23.57 -13.24 -10.11
C ALA A 698 -23.19 -14.42 -11.02
N ALA A 699 -22.02 -15.03 -10.78
CA ALA A 699 -21.57 -16.20 -11.54
C ALA A 699 -22.49 -17.41 -11.32
N GLU A 700 -22.98 -17.59 -10.09
CA GLU A 700 -23.96 -18.62 -9.75
C GLU A 700 -25.30 -18.40 -10.47
N ALA A 701 -25.81 -17.17 -10.43
CA ALA A 701 -27.04 -16.80 -11.13
C ALA A 701 -26.93 -16.95 -12.66
N ALA A 702 -25.74 -16.77 -13.21
CA ALA A 702 -25.45 -16.99 -14.64
C ALA A 702 -25.19 -18.45 -15.00
N GLY A 703 -24.96 -19.34 -14.02
CA GLY A 703 -24.54 -20.73 -14.25
C GLY A 703 -23.14 -20.85 -14.85
N ASP A 704 -22.27 -19.85 -14.67
CA ASP A 704 -20.91 -19.79 -15.24
C ASP A 704 -19.90 -20.45 -14.30
N ILE A 705 -19.57 -21.71 -14.55
CA ILE A 705 -18.69 -22.52 -13.72
C ILE A 705 -17.25 -22.00 -13.74
N ASP A 706 -16.77 -21.47 -14.85
CA ASP A 706 -15.43 -20.90 -14.95
C ASP A 706 -15.32 -19.59 -14.14
N ALA A 707 -16.33 -18.74 -14.22
CA ALA A 707 -16.43 -17.55 -13.39
C ALA A 707 -16.54 -17.88 -11.90
N LEU A 708 -17.33 -18.90 -11.52
CA LEU A 708 -17.42 -19.38 -10.14
C LEU A 708 -16.06 -19.84 -9.61
N ALA A 709 -15.32 -20.63 -10.39
CA ALA A 709 -13.98 -21.07 -10.01
C ALA A 709 -13.01 -19.89 -9.86
N LEU A 710 -13.09 -18.92 -10.76
CA LEU A 710 -12.27 -17.72 -10.77
C LEU A 710 -12.54 -16.85 -9.54
N MET A 711 -13.80 -16.55 -9.24
CA MET A 711 -14.19 -15.74 -8.10
C MET A 711 -13.78 -16.38 -6.76
N ASN A 712 -13.98 -17.69 -6.61
CA ASN A 712 -13.50 -18.42 -5.44
C ASN A 712 -11.98 -18.30 -5.26
N ASN A 713 -11.19 -18.43 -6.31
CA ASN A 713 -9.73 -18.31 -6.26
C ASN A 713 -9.27 -16.93 -5.78
N TYR A 714 -9.87 -15.86 -6.31
CA TYR A 714 -9.44 -14.51 -5.97
C TYR A 714 -9.99 -14.01 -4.62
N LEU A 715 -11.18 -14.45 -4.21
CA LEU A 715 -11.71 -14.21 -2.87
C LEU A 715 -10.82 -14.85 -1.80
N ALA A 716 -10.34 -16.07 -2.06
CA ALA A 716 -9.40 -16.74 -1.15
C ALA A 716 -8.11 -15.95 -0.94
N SER A 717 -7.64 -15.21 -1.95
CA SER A 717 -6.43 -14.38 -1.81
C SER A 717 -6.59 -13.26 -0.77
N ALA A 718 -7.78 -12.66 -0.68
CA ALA A 718 -8.09 -11.68 0.35
C ALA A 718 -8.20 -12.35 1.73
N TYR A 719 -8.81 -13.53 1.84
CA TYR A 719 -8.88 -14.27 3.09
C TYR A 719 -7.51 -14.71 3.62
N VAL A 720 -6.55 -15.03 2.74
CA VAL A 720 -5.16 -15.24 3.14
C VAL A 720 -4.59 -13.98 3.82
N ARG A 721 -4.81 -12.82 3.22
CA ARG A 721 -4.27 -11.54 3.71
C ARG A 721 -4.96 -11.04 4.97
N THR A 722 -6.24 -11.37 5.18
CA THR A 722 -7.03 -11.01 6.37
C THR A 722 -7.01 -12.07 7.46
N GLY A 723 -6.12 -13.08 7.37
CA GLY A 723 -5.94 -14.10 8.41
C GLY A 723 -6.99 -15.21 8.44
N ASN A 724 -8.03 -15.15 7.61
CA ASN A 724 -9.09 -16.17 7.54
C ASN A 724 -8.61 -17.43 6.77
N LYS A 725 -7.78 -18.23 7.41
CA LYS A 725 -7.19 -19.45 6.80
C LYS A 725 -8.22 -20.46 6.34
N GLN A 726 -9.25 -20.70 7.16
CA GLN A 726 -10.28 -21.67 6.84
C GLN A 726 -11.08 -21.23 5.61
N GLY A 727 -11.53 -19.97 5.58
CA GLY A 727 -12.21 -19.43 4.40
C GLY A 727 -11.38 -19.51 3.13
N ALA A 728 -10.06 -19.22 3.24
CA ALA A 728 -9.15 -19.37 2.10
C ALA A 728 -9.06 -20.82 1.58
N LEU A 729 -8.95 -21.79 2.48
CA LEU A 729 -8.91 -23.21 2.12
C LEU A 729 -10.22 -23.68 1.47
N ASP A 730 -11.37 -23.30 2.05
CA ASP A 730 -12.68 -23.70 1.55
C ASP A 730 -12.92 -23.17 0.13
N HIS A 731 -12.65 -21.88 -0.09
CA HIS A 731 -12.81 -21.26 -1.41
C HIS A 731 -11.83 -21.80 -2.44
N LEU A 732 -10.54 -22.03 -2.10
CA LEU A 732 -9.60 -22.62 -3.04
C LEU A 732 -9.92 -24.09 -3.34
N THR A 733 -10.35 -24.85 -2.35
CA THR A 733 -10.79 -26.24 -2.58
C THR A 733 -11.96 -26.24 -3.56
N ARG A 734 -12.94 -25.37 -3.35
CA ARG A 734 -14.09 -25.22 -4.24
C ARG A 734 -13.67 -24.77 -5.66
N SER A 735 -12.72 -23.84 -5.76
CA SER A 735 -12.16 -23.39 -7.04
C SER A 735 -11.51 -24.55 -7.82
N VAL A 736 -10.71 -25.37 -7.12
CA VAL A 736 -10.06 -26.55 -7.72
C VAL A 736 -11.10 -27.58 -8.20
N GLU A 737 -12.15 -27.85 -7.42
CA GLU A 737 -13.23 -28.75 -7.81
C GLU A 737 -13.97 -28.28 -9.05
N LEU A 738 -14.40 -27.03 -9.07
CA LEU A 738 -15.12 -26.40 -10.18
C LEU A 738 -14.28 -26.40 -11.46
N SER A 739 -12.97 -26.17 -11.34
CA SER A 739 -12.07 -26.04 -12.48
C SER A 739 -11.74 -27.37 -13.19
N ARG A 740 -12.16 -28.53 -12.67
CA ARG A 740 -11.89 -29.83 -13.31
C ARG A 740 -12.41 -29.91 -14.74
N ASN A 741 -13.49 -29.22 -15.02
CA ASN A 741 -14.15 -29.14 -16.32
C ASN A 741 -13.99 -27.75 -16.98
N SER A 742 -12.98 -27.00 -16.55
CA SER A 742 -12.72 -25.65 -17.11
C SER A 742 -12.36 -25.73 -18.59
N ARG A 743 -12.82 -24.74 -19.34
CA ARG A 743 -12.45 -24.56 -20.77
C ARG A 743 -11.00 -24.14 -20.92
N ASP A 744 -10.42 -23.45 -19.94
CA ASP A 744 -9.00 -23.10 -19.89
C ASP A 744 -8.21 -24.19 -19.18
N ALA A 745 -7.38 -24.91 -19.93
CA ALA A 745 -6.57 -26.01 -19.40
C ALA A 745 -5.54 -25.60 -18.36
N LEU A 746 -5.17 -24.31 -18.27
CA LEU A 746 -4.20 -23.77 -17.31
C LEU A 746 -4.83 -23.44 -15.95
N ASN A 747 -6.13 -23.12 -15.89
CA ASN A 747 -6.80 -22.74 -14.67
C ASN A 747 -6.75 -23.82 -13.57
N PRO A 748 -6.99 -25.10 -13.84
CA PRO A 748 -6.88 -26.14 -12.82
C PRO A 748 -5.49 -26.22 -12.18
N ALA A 749 -4.42 -26.02 -12.96
CA ALA A 749 -3.06 -26.03 -12.45
C ALA A 749 -2.76 -24.79 -11.61
N ARG A 750 -3.22 -23.63 -12.05
CA ARG A 750 -3.08 -22.34 -11.33
C ARG A 750 -3.77 -22.38 -9.97
N TYR A 751 -5.02 -22.84 -9.90
CA TYR A 751 -5.78 -22.90 -8.65
C TYR A 751 -5.20 -23.94 -7.68
N ARG A 752 -4.72 -25.08 -8.19
CA ARG A 752 -4.00 -26.07 -7.37
C ARG A 752 -2.68 -25.49 -6.82
N ALA A 753 -1.96 -24.68 -7.59
CA ALA A 753 -0.75 -24.03 -7.11
C ALA A 753 -1.03 -23.04 -5.96
N ASN A 754 -2.13 -22.26 -6.06
CA ASN A 754 -2.57 -21.38 -5.00
C ASN A 754 -3.01 -22.17 -3.75
N LEU A 755 -3.73 -23.28 -3.92
CA LEU A 755 -4.12 -24.16 -2.80
C LEU A 755 -2.88 -24.76 -2.12
N ALA A 756 -1.87 -25.17 -2.90
CA ALA A 756 -0.61 -25.66 -2.35
C ALA A 756 0.12 -24.60 -1.51
N ALA A 757 0.09 -23.34 -1.94
CA ALA A 757 0.63 -22.21 -1.17
C ALA A 757 -0.10 -22.01 0.17
N VAL A 758 -1.43 -22.09 0.18
CA VAL A 758 -2.22 -21.95 1.41
C VAL A 758 -2.03 -23.15 2.34
N TYR A 759 -1.88 -24.36 1.80
CA TYR A 759 -1.51 -25.54 2.61
C TYR A 759 -0.15 -25.34 3.30
N TRP A 760 0.87 -24.81 2.59
CA TRP A 760 2.15 -24.50 3.20
C TRP A 760 1.99 -23.50 4.36
N TRP A 761 1.33 -22.38 4.10
CA TRP A 761 1.12 -21.32 5.09
C TRP A 761 0.27 -21.77 6.31
N SER A 762 -0.64 -22.75 6.12
CA SER A 762 -1.47 -23.33 7.18
C SER A 762 -0.80 -24.48 7.93
N GLY A 763 0.44 -24.86 7.55
CA GLY A 763 1.19 -25.92 8.18
C GLY A 763 0.88 -27.35 7.66
N HIS A 764 0.07 -27.49 6.58
CA HIS A 764 -0.22 -28.75 5.90
C HIS A 764 0.85 -29.04 4.86
N LEU A 765 2.09 -29.24 5.33
CA LEU A 765 3.28 -29.23 4.45
C LEU A 765 3.32 -30.43 3.50
N ALA A 766 2.88 -31.60 3.95
CA ALA A 766 2.87 -32.82 3.11
C ALA A 766 1.89 -32.69 1.95
N GLU A 767 0.70 -32.15 2.21
CA GLU A 767 -0.33 -31.87 1.21
C GLU A 767 0.16 -30.80 0.22
N SER A 768 0.81 -29.75 0.71
CA SER A 768 1.43 -28.71 -0.10
C SER A 768 2.44 -29.30 -1.10
N VAL A 769 3.34 -30.14 -0.62
CA VAL A 769 4.37 -30.78 -1.45
C VAL A 769 3.75 -31.74 -2.47
N LYS A 770 2.79 -32.58 -2.03
CA LYS A 770 2.07 -33.52 -2.93
C LYS A 770 1.38 -32.77 -4.07
N LEU A 771 0.65 -31.72 -3.74
CA LEU A 771 -0.08 -30.91 -4.71
C LEU A 771 0.88 -30.11 -5.60
N GLY A 772 1.94 -29.56 -5.02
CA GLY A 772 2.97 -28.81 -5.75
C GLY A 772 3.68 -29.64 -6.82
N PHE A 773 4.07 -30.87 -6.52
CA PHE A 773 4.64 -31.77 -7.52
C PHE A 773 3.62 -32.18 -8.60
N ALA A 774 2.34 -32.34 -8.25
CA ALA A 774 1.30 -32.58 -9.24
C ALA A 774 1.19 -31.41 -10.22
N CYS A 775 1.12 -30.17 -9.72
CA CYS A 775 1.11 -28.97 -10.54
C CYS A 775 2.37 -28.85 -11.43
N LEU A 776 3.53 -29.22 -10.90
CA LEU A 776 4.79 -29.14 -11.64
C LEU A 776 4.82 -30.06 -12.86
N ARG A 777 4.10 -31.21 -12.82
CA ARG A 777 3.93 -32.08 -13.98
C ARG A 777 3.02 -31.45 -15.03
N ASP A 778 1.93 -30.82 -14.60
CA ASP A 778 0.99 -30.18 -15.50
C ASP A 778 1.62 -28.98 -16.23
N TYR A 779 2.41 -28.17 -15.54
CA TYR A 779 3.15 -27.05 -16.15
C TYR A 779 4.20 -27.47 -17.17
N LYS A 780 4.76 -28.67 -17.06
CA LYS A 780 5.65 -29.22 -18.11
C LYS A 780 4.92 -29.46 -19.42
N VAL A 781 3.62 -29.79 -19.35
CA VAL A 781 2.79 -30.07 -20.53
C VAL A 781 2.32 -28.76 -21.19
N TYR A 782 1.99 -27.74 -20.39
CA TYR A 782 1.37 -26.49 -20.84
C TYR A 782 2.32 -25.30 -20.97
N GLY A 783 3.64 -25.47 -20.78
CA GLY A 783 4.60 -24.38 -20.83
C GLY A 783 4.88 -23.68 -19.51
N ASN A 784 5.69 -22.65 -19.52
CA ASN A 784 6.35 -22.07 -18.33
C ASN A 784 5.48 -21.10 -17.50
N VAL A 785 4.17 -21.13 -17.66
CA VAL A 785 3.22 -20.25 -16.94
C VAL A 785 3.01 -20.78 -15.53
N GLY A 786 3.47 -20.10 -14.50
CA GLY A 786 3.25 -20.43 -13.09
C GLY A 786 4.51 -20.64 -12.25
N GLY A 787 5.68 -20.43 -12.81
CA GLY A 787 6.95 -20.49 -12.08
C GLY A 787 7.01 -19.51 -10.91
N SER A 788 6.33 -18.37 -11.04
CA SER A 788 6.34 -17.30 -10.04
C SER A 788 5.66 -17.65 -8.69
N ILE A 789 4.65 -18.51 -8.69
CA ILE A 789 3.93 -18.86 -7.46
C ILE A 789 4.30 -20.28 -7.00
N LEU A 790 4.33 -21.24 -7.92
CA LEU A 790 4.53 -22.62 -7.58
C LEU A 790 5.91 -22.94 -7.04
N LEU A 791 6.97 -22.47 -7.74
CA LEU A 791 8.34 -22.85 -7.39
C LEU A 791 8.79 -22.34 -6.01
N PRO A 792 8.58 -21.04 -5.65
CA PRO A 792 8.99 -20.57 -4.32
C PRO A 792 8.25 -21.34 -3.20
N ASN A 793 6.92 -21.48 -3.28
CA ASN A 793 6.14 -22.13 -2.23
C ASN A 793 6.43 -23.62 -2.08
N LEU A 794 6.64 -24.36 -3.18
CA LEU A 794 7.04 -25.75 -3.15
C LEU A 794 8.43 -25.93 -2.50
N GLY A 795 9.38 -25.05 -2.84
CA GLY A 795 10.71 -25.06 -2.25
C GLY A 795 10.68 -24.76 -0.74
N LEU A 796 9.88 -23.78 -0.32
CA LEU A 796 9.68 -23.45 1.11
C LEU A 796 9.04 -24.62 1.89
N ALA A 797 8.03 -25.28 1.32
CA ALA A 797 7.39 -26.43 1.94
C ALA A 797 8.37 -27.63 2.09
N LEU A 798 9.18 -27.90 1.06
CA LEU A 798 10.23 -28.90 1.11
C LEU A 798 11.30 -28.58 2.15
N SER A 799 11.72 -27.33 2.23
CA SER A 799 12.68 -26.85 3.23
C SER A 799 12.15 -27.03 4.66
N ALA A 800 10.88 -26.67 4.90
CA ALA A 800 10.25 -26.85 6.19
C ALA A 800 10.12 -28.33 6.61
N LEU A 801 9.95 -29.25 5.66
CA LEU A 801 9.96 -30.70 5.90
C LEU A 801 11.38 -31.32 6.06
N GLY A 802 12.44 -30.52 6.00
CA GLY A 802 13.83 -31.00 6.06
C GLY A 802 14.34 -31.65 4.75
N ARG A 803 13.59 -31.57 3.63
CA ARG A 803 13.98 -32.09 2.32
C ARG A 803 14.86 -31.10 1.56
N TYR A 804 16.00 -30.74 2.15
CA TYR A 804 16.82 -29.59 1.75
C TYR A 804 17.38 -29.71 0.34
N GLU A 805 17.87 -30.88 -0.07
CA GLU A 805 18.41 -31.09 -1.42
C GLU A 805 17.33 -30.91 -2.53
N GLU A 806 16.10 -31.34 -2.21
CA GLU A 806 14.97 -31.14 -3.13
C GLU A 806 14.55 -29.66 -3.16
N ALA A 807 14.52 -29.01 -2.00
CA ALA A 807 14.26 -27.58 -1.90
C ALA A 807 15.27 -26.76 -2.73
N LEU A 808 16.57 -27.05 -2.62
CA LEU A 808 17.62 -26.42 -3.43
C LEU A 808 17.36 -26.59 -4.92
N ARG A 809 17.02 -27.82 -5.39
CA ARG A 809 16.72 -28.05 -6.80
C ARG A 809 15.54 -27.21 -7.28
N ILE A 810 14.50 -27.06 -6.47
CA ILE A 810 13.32 -26.24 -6.81
C ILE A 810 13.67 -24.76 -6.81
N HIS A 811 14.38 -24.25 -5.81
CA HIS A 811 14.78 -22.84 -5.75
C HIS A 811 15.79 -22.45 -6.84
N ARG A 812 16.71 -23.34 -7.21
CA ARG A 812 17.59 -23.15 -8.38
C ARG A 812 16.79 -23.06 -9.68
N ARG A 813 15.75 -23.90 -9.83
CA ARG A 813 14.84 -23.82 -10.98
C ARG A 813 14.04 -22.50 -10.97
N HIS A 814 13.65 -22.02 -9.79
CA HIS A 814 13.02 -20.70 -9.64
C HIS A 814 13.97 -19.59 -10.06
N LEU A 815 15.23 -19.62 -9.62
CA LEU A 815 16.24 -18.65 -10.02
C LEU A 815 16.48 -18.65 -11.53
N ALA A 816 16.57 -19.84 -12.15
CA ALA A 816 16.72 -19.97 -13.59
C ALA A 816 15.52 -19.39 -14.35
N TRP A 817 14.31 -19.66 -13.88
CA TRP A 817 13.08 -19.09 -14.45
C TRP A 817 13.07 -17.56 -14.33
N ALA A 818 13.37 -17.01 -13.15
CA ALA A 818 13.42 -15.58 -12.89
C ALA A 818 14.41 -14.85 -13.81
N ARG A 819 15.61 -15.43 -14.00
CA ARG A 819 16.64 -14.89 -14.90
C ARG A 819 16.23 -14.92 -16.37
N THR A 820 15.59 -15.99 -16.81
CA THR A 820 15.09 -16.11 -18.20
C THR A 820 14.04 -15.04 -18.51
N ASN A 821 13.23 -14.65 -17.49
CA ASN A 821 12.19 -13.65 -17.64
C ASN A 821 12.67 -12.23 -17.26
N SER A 822 13.95 -12.05 -16.93
CA SER A 822 14.51 -10.76 -16.44
C SER A 822 13.74 -10.20 -15.24
N ASP A 823 13.24 -11.08 -14.38
CA ASP A 823 12.44 -10.73 -13.22
C ASP A 823 13.33 -10.59 -11.98
N GLU A 824 13.64 -9.34 -11.63
CA GLU A 824 14.53 -9.02 -10.51
C GLU A 824 13.92 -9.39 -9.16
N PHE A 825 12.60 -9.20 -8.98
CA PHE A 825 11.90 -9.54 -7.75
C PHE A 825 11.98 -11.04 -7.45
N HIS A 826 11.69 -11.89 -8.46
CA HIS A 826 11.79 -13.34 -8.30
C HIS A 826 13.25 -13.83 -8.22
N THR A 827 14.20 -13.10 -8.82
CA THR A 827 15.64 -13.37 -8.66
C THR A 827 16.07 -13.17 -7.21
N LEU A 828 15.67 -12.04 -6.58
CA LEU A 828 15.90 -11.76 -5.17
C LEU A 828 15.33 -12.86 -4.25
N ASN A 829 14.06 -13.24 -4.48
CA ASN A 829 13.41 -14.26 -3.68
C ASN A 829 14.09 -15.62 -3.81
N ALA A 830 14.48 -16.00 -5.02
CA ALA A 830 15.16 -17.27 -5.23
C ALA A 830 16.53 -17.32 -4.54
N LEU A 831 17.31 -16.23 -4.59
CA LEU A 831 18.58 -16.11 -3.86
C LEU A 831 18.39 -16.19 -2.35
N SER A 832 17.42 -15.45 -1.80
CA SER A 832 17.09 -15.49 -0.37
C SER A 832 16.76 -16.90 0.09
N HIS A 833 15.88 -17.58 -0.64
CA HIS A 833 15.48 -18.96 -0.31
C HIS A 833 16.64 -19.97 -0.46
N ILE A 834 17.52 -19.83 -1.45
CA ILE A 834 18.72 -20.67 -1.57
C ILE A 834 19.64 -20.45 -0.36
N GLY A 835 19.85 -19.20 0.06
CA GLY A 835 20.62 -18.84 1.26
C GLY A 835 20.04 -19.46 2.51
N ALA A 836 18.72 -19.36 2.70
CA ALA A 836 17.98 -19.95 3.81
C ALA A 836 18.10 -21.48 3.87
N VAL A 837 18.03 -22.17 2.73
CA VAL A 837 18.21 -23.63 2.68
C VAL A 837 19.65 -24.02 3.00
N ARG A 838 20.65 -23.30 2.48
CA ARG A 838 22.07 -23.53 2.82
C ARG A 838 22.34 -23.34 4.31
N LEU A 839 21.73 -22.33 4.92
CA LEU A 839 21.78 -22.10 6.35
C LEU A 839 21.27 -23.31 7.15
N ARG A 840 20.12 -23.88 6.76
CA ARG A 840 19.54 -25.06 7.40
C ARG A 840 20.34 -26.34 7.20
N MET A 841 21.12 -26.42 6.11
CA MET A 841 22.08 -27.50 5.84
C MET A 841 23.39 -27.34 6.66
N GLY A 842 23.59 -26.24 7.38
CA GLY A 842 24.78 -25.94 8.16
C GLY A 842 25.94 -25.33 7.38
N ASP A 843 25.76 -25.03 6.10
CA ASP A 843 26.77 -24.39 5.26
C ASP A 843 26.74 -22.85 5.47
N LEU A 844 27.17 -22.42 6.66
CA LEU A 844 27.09 -21.03 7.11
C LEU A 844 27.86 -20.05 6.22
N PRO A 845 29.12 -20.34 5.76
CA PRO A 845 29.83 -19.40 4.92
C PRO A 845 29.15 -19.16 3.56
N GLN A 846 28.62 -20.20 2.94
CA GLN A 846 27.93 -20.08 1.65
C GLN A 846 26.57 -19.39 1.83
N ALA A 847 25.84 -19.71 2.91
CA ALA A 847 24.59 -19.03 3.24
C ALA A 847 24.80 -17.51 3.38
N ILE A 848 25.80 -17.07 4.14
CA ILE A 848 26.10 -15.63 4.33
C ILE A 848 26.40 -14.95 2.98
N ARG A 849 27.26 -15.56 2.13
CA ARG A 849 27.58 -14.97 0.82
C ARG A 849 26.34 -14.76 -0.06
N ILE A 850 25.45 -15.75 -0.11
CA ILE A 850 24.26 -15.71 -0.95
C ILE A 850 23.25 -14.69 -0.39
N LEU A 851 23.04 -14.67 0.95
CA LEU A 851 22.15 -13.72 1.60
C LEU A 851 22.63 -12.28 1.43
N LEU A 852 23.95 -12.02 1.57
CA LEU A 852 24.51 -10.70 1.30
C LEU A 852 24.39 -10.30 -0.17
N ALA A 853 24.56 -11.24 -1.12
CA ALA A 853 24.32 -10.98 -2.54
C ALA A 853 22.85 -10.62 -2.84
N SER A 854 21.92 -11.25 -2.13
CA SER A 854 20.49 -10.90 -2.20
C SER A 854 20.24 -9.47 -1.69
N LEU A 855 20.81 -9.07 -0.56
CA LEU A 855 20.70 -7.70 -0.03
C LEU A 855 21.29 -6.67 -0.99
N ALA A 856 22.50 -6.94 -1.55
CA ALA A 856 23.14 -6.04 -2.49
C ALA A 856 22.30 -5.82 -3.78
N LEU A 857 21.70 -6.88 -4.31
CA LEU A 857 20.79 -6.76 -5.46
C LEU A 857 19.55 -5.94 -5.11
N ARG A 858 19.01 -6.11 -3.89
CA ARG A 858 17.87 -5.36 -3.37
C ARG A 858 18.13 -3.86 -3.31
N ASP A 859 19.27 -3.46 -2.76
CA ASP A 859 19.66 -2.05 -2.66
C ASP A 859 19.77 -1.38 -4.03
N ARG A 860 20.16 -2.15 -5.06
CA ARG A 860 20.19 -1.70 -6.46
C ARG A 860 18.80 -1.47 -7.06
N THR A 861 17.86 -2.37 -6.76
CA THR A 861 16.54 -2.40 -7.39
C THR A 861 15.49 -1.62 -6.62
N GLY A 862 15.78 -1.21 -5.38
CA GLY A 862 14.84 -0.52 -4.48
C GLY A 862 13.74 -1.43 -3.91
N HIS A 863 13.78 -2.73 -4.16
CA HIS A 863 12.81 -3.68 -3.62
C HIS A 863 13.07 -3.98 -2.15
N ARG A 864 12.14 -3.63 -1.27
CA ARG A 864 12.26 -3.90 0.18
C ARG A 864 11.58 -5.19 0.65
N TYR A 865 10.87 -5.87 -0.21
CA TYR A 865 10.18 -7.13 0.12
C TYR A 865 11.16 -8.21 0.62
N ALA A 866 10.77 -8.95 1.67
CA ALA A 866 11.55 -10.01 2.34
C ALA A 866 12.93 -9.59 2.89
N GLU A 867 13.24 -8.30 3.04
CA GLU A 867 14.50 -7.86 3.68
C GLU A 867 14.59 -8.33 5.13
N ALA A 868 13.49 -8.26 5.85
CA ALA A 868 13.40 -8.73 7.22
C ALA A 868 13.74 -10.23 7.36
N GLU A 869 13.26 -11.07 6.43
CA GLU A 869 13.58 -12.50 6.41
C GLU A 869 15.09 -12.74 6.19
N VAL A 870 15.69 -12.07 5.20
CA VAL A 870 17.11 -12.23 4.88
C VAL A 870 17.99 -11.79 6.06
N ARG A 871 17.63 -10.71 6.73
CA ARG A 871 18.34 -10.25 7.91
C ARG A 871 18.21 -11.21 9.08
N ASN A 872 17.02 -11.75 9.30
CA ASN A 872 16.82 -12.80 10.30
C ASN A 872 17.68 -14.04 10.03
N ASP A 873 17.77 -14.48 8.79
CA ASP A 873 18.61 -15.61 8.37
C ASP A 873 20.10 -15.31 8.53
N LEU A 874 20.56 -14.08 8.26
CA LEU A 874 21.91 -13.65 8.57
C LEU A 874 22.21 -13.69 10.08
N GLY A 875 21.27 -13.25 10.90
CA GLY A 875 21.37 -13.36 12.37
C GLY A 875 21.53 -14.80 12.83
N ILE A 876 20.77 -15.73 12.26
CA ILE A 876 20.92 -17.17 12.54
C ILE A 876 22.32 -17.66 12.15
N ALA A 877 22.80 -17.26 10.97
CA ALA A 877 24.13 -17.63 10.49
C ALA A 877 25.23 -17.09 11.37
N TYR A 878 25.16 -15.83 11.80
CA TYR A 878 26.13 -15.21 12.71
C TYR A 878 26.13 -15.88 14.09
N ARG A 879 24.94 -16.22 14.64
CA ARG A 879 24.86 -17.01 15.87
C ARG A 879 25.54 -18.37 15.72
N GLY A 880 25.35 -19.05 14.60
CA GLY A 880 26.01 -20.32 14.31
C GLY A 880 27.54 -20.24 14.25
N LEU A 881 28.07 -19.05 13.91
CA LEU A 881 29.51 -18.75 13.93
C LEU A 881 30.02 -18.21 15.30
N GLY A 882 29.14 -18.13 16.33
CA GLY A 882 29.48 -17.57 17.63
C GLY A 882 29.52 -16.04 17.68
N ARG A 883 29.15 -15.35 16.60
CA ARG A 883 29.10 -13.88 16.49
C ARG A 883 27.77 -13.36 17.06
N LEU A 884 27.61 -13.48 18.39
CA LEU A 884 26.32 -13.27 19.07
C LEU A 884 25.84 -11.83 19.05
N VAL A 885 26.75 -10.86 19.02
CA VAL A 885 26.40 -9.43 18.98
C VAL A 885 25.80 -9.07 17.60
N GLU A 886 26.47 -9.50 16.53
CA GLU A 886 25.99 -9.26 15.18
C GLU A 886 24.68 -10.04 14.91
N ALA A 887 24.55 -11.23 15.47
CA ALA A 887 23.30 -12.01 15.39
C ALA A 887 22.13 -11.25 16.03
N GLN A 888 22.32 -10.69 17.22
CA GLN A 888 21.31 -9.87 17.89
C GLN A 888 20.91 -8.67 17.04
N GLN A 889 21.90 -7.92 16.52
CA GLN A 889 21.64 -6.74 15.69
C GLN A 889 20.79 -7.06 14.44
N GLU A 890 21.10 -8.16 13.76
CA GLU A 890 20.34 -8.56 12.58
C GLU A 890 18.91 -9.00 12.93
N HIS A 891 18.68 -9.69 14.04
CA HIS A 891 17.35 -10.07 14.50
C HIS A 891 16.50 -8.85 14.92
N GLU A 892 17.10 -7.88 15.63
CA GLU A 892 16.43 -6.64 16.02
C GLU A 892 16.05 -5.79 14.79
N LEU A 893 16.97 -5.70 13.81
CA LEU A 893 16.69 -5.01 12.55
C LEU A 893 15.60 -5.72 11.75
N ALA A 894 15.62 -7.06 11.68
CA ALA A 894 14.59 -7.87 11.05
C ALA A 894 13.22 -7.61 11.71
N ARG A 895 13.15 -7.58 13.03
CA ARG A 895 11.93 -7.24 13.78
C ARG A 895 11.43 -5.85 13.44
N LYS A 896 12.30 -4.83 13.46
CA LYS A 896 11.93 -3.45 13.12
C LYS A 896 11.38 -3.32 11.70
N LEU A 897 12.03 -3.97 10.74
CA LEU A 897 11.60 -3.96 9.33
C LEU A 897 10.26 -4.67 9.17
N SER A 898 10.07 -5.83 9.81
CA SER A 898 8.82 -6.60 9.71
C SER A 898 7.63 -5.90 10.34
N ILE A 899 7.82 -5.14 11.42
CA ILE A 899 6.79 -4.26 11.99
C ILE A 899 6.43 -3.16 10.98
N GLY A 900 7.44 -2.53 10.37
CA GLY A 900 7.25 -1.47 9.38
C GLY A 900 6.55 -1.92 8.10
N SER A 901 6.77 -3.18 7.67
CA SER A 901 6.15 -3.78 6.47
C SER A 901 4.84 -4.54 6.76
N GLY A 902 4.49 -4.72 8.04
CA GLY A 902 3.31 -5.52 8.44
C GLY A 902 3.49 -7.03 8.29
N GLU A 903 4.72 -7.53 8.12
CA GLU A 903 5.04 -8.95 7.96
C GLU A 903 5.09 -9.67 9.33
N ARG A 904 3.92 -9.80 9.97
CA ARG A 904 3.79 -10.31 11.34
C ARG A 904 4.39 -11.71 11.57
N HIS A 905 4.39 -12.57 10.55
CA HIS A 905 5.02 -13.91 10.67
C HIS A 905 6.55 -13.81 10.75
N VAL A 906 7.15 -12.85 10.03
CA VAL A 906 8.60 -12.59 10.09
C VAL A 906 8.96 -11.96 11.42
N GLU A 907 8.12 -11.08 11.95
CA GLU A 907 8.27 -10.52 13.30
C GLU A 907 8.31 -11.63 14.36
N ALA A 908 7.37 -12.58 14.31
CA ALA A 908 7.36 -13.71 15.24
C ALA A 908 8.60 -14.60 15.09
N ALA A 909 9.08 -14.83 13.86
CA ALA A 909 10.31 -15.56 13.59
C ALA A 909 11.55 -14.83 14.15
N ALA A 910 11.64 -13.52 13.93
CA ALA A 910 12.75 -12.70 14.43
C ALA A 910 12.78 -12.67 15.97
N LEU A 911 11.62 -12.56 16.63
CA LEU A 911 11.50 -12.67 18.08
C LEU A 911 11.99 -14.04 18.59
N ASN A 912 11.59 -15.13 17.96
CA ASN A 912 12.05 -16.48 18.34
C ASN A 912 13.57 -16.63 18.22
N GLU A 913 14.17 -16.10 17.15
CA GLU A 913 15.62 -16.18 16.95
C GLU A 913 16.39 -15.22 17.86
N LEU A 914 15.84 -14.05 18.15
CA LEU A 914 16.38 -13.12 19.14
C LEU A 914 16.41 -13.78 20.52
N GLY A 915 15.31 -14.45 20.93
CA GLY A 915 15.26 -15.20 22.18
C GLY A 915 16.35 -16.28 22.26
N ARG A 916 16.60 -17.02 21.18
CA ARG A 916 17.69 -18.01 21.11
C ARG A 916 19.07 -17.36 21.23
N THR A 917 19.26 -16.22 20.62
CA THR A 917 20.53 -15.47 20.69
C THR A 917 20.76 -14.93 22.11
N LEU A 918 19.73 -14.41 22.78
CA LEU A 918 19.79 -13.97 24.17
C LEU A 918 20.08 -15.12 25.14
N LEU A 919 19.49 -16.30 24.94
CA LEU A 919 19.85 -17.49 25.71
C LEU A 919 21.34 -17.87 25.54
N ALA A 920 21.85 -17.83 24.30
CA ALA A 920 23.25 -18.09 24.01
C ALA A 920 24.20 -17.06 24.66
N GLN A 921 23.76 -15.82 24.88
CA GLN A 921 24.45 -14.78 25.59
C GLN A 921 24.33 -14.92 27.13
N GLY A 922 23.58 -15.90 27.66
CA GLY A 922 23.31 -16.07 29.08
C GLY A 922 22.24 -15.12 29.66
N ARG A 923 21.48 -14.45 28.82
CA ARG A 923 20.46 -13.44 29.19
C ARG A 923 19.07 -14.08 29.27
N GLY A 924 18.93 -15.08 30.15
CA GLY A 924 17.71 -15.89 30.19
C GLY A 924 16.42 -15.14 30.54
N GLY A 925 16.48 -14.11 31.42
CA GLY A 925 15.28 -13.32 31.76
C GLY A 925 14.70 -12.55 30.57
N GLU A 926 15.54 -11.92 29.77
CA GLU A 926 15.13 -11.20 28.57
C GLU A 926 14.67 -12.14 27.47
N ALA A 927 15.34 -13.28 27.31
CA ALA A 927 14.90 -14.32 26.39
C ALA A 927 13.48 -14.81 26.71
N PHE A 928 13.14 -14.95 28.00
CA PHE A 928 11.81 -15.33 28.44
C PHE A 928 10.72 -14.33 28.00
N GLU A 929 10.97 -13.04 28.22
CA GLU A 929 10.02 -11.98 27.79
C GLU A 929 9.81 -11.99 26.29
N VAL A 930 10.91 -12.10 25.51
CA VAL A 930 10.86 -12.13 24.04
C VAL A 930 10.12 -13.37 23.54
N TYR A 931 10.32 -14.55 24.13
CA TYR A 931 9.58 -15.76 23.76
C TYR A 931 8.09 -15.68 24.10
N GLN A 932 7.71 -15.02 25.21
CA GLN A 932 6.31 -14.79 25.54
C GLN A 932 5.65 -13.87 24.50
N GLU A 933 6.36 -12.83 24.08
CA GLU A 933 5.90 -11.94 23.02
C GLU A 933 5.72 -12.70 21.69
N ALA A 934 6.71 -13.50 21.31
CA ALA A 934 6.67 -14.35 20.12
C ALA A 934 5.47 -15.31 20.16
N LEU A 935 5.21 -15.96 21.31
CA LEU A 935 4.10 -16.88 21.46
C LEU A 935 2.74 -16.16 21.33
N ARG A 936 2.60 -15.01 21.98
CA ARG A 936 1.37 -14.19 21.87
C ARG A 936 1.12 -13.79 20.42
N LEU A 937 2.14 -13.28 19.75
CA LEU A 937 2.03 -12.86 18.35
C LEU A 937 1.71 -14.04 17.43
N ALA A 938 2.47 -15.15 17.52
CA ALA A 938 2.27 -16.33 16.69
C ALA A 938 0.90 -16.98 16.93
N THR A 939 0.33 -16.86 18.14
CA THR A 939 -1.02 -17.32 18.46
C THR A 939 -2.06 -16.44 17.80
N ARG A 940 -1.92 -15.13 17.90
CA ARG A 940 -2.82 -14.14 17.28
C ARG A 940 -2.91 -14.29 15.77
N ILE A 941 -1.76 -14.46 15.08
CA ILE A 941 -1.73 -14.66 13.63
C ILE A 941 -1.97 -16.13 13.22
N ALA A 942 -2.28 -17.01 14.16
CA ALA A 942 -2.49 -18.43 13.96
C ALA A 942 -1.36 -19.12 13.14
N HIS A 943 -0.08 -18.82 13.45
CA HIS A 943 1.08 -19.39 12.77
C HIS A 943 1.69 -20.56 13.56
N PRO A 944 1.34 -21.84 13.24
CA PRO A 944 1.67 -22.97 14.10
C PRO A 944 3.17 -23.22 14.25
N HIS A 945 3.98 -23.01 13.21
CA HIS A 945 5.42 -23.23 13.29
C HIS A 945 6.08 -22.29 14.30
N GLU A 946 5.77 -20.98 14.24
CA GLU A 946 6.35 -20.02 15.18
C GLU A 946 5.80 -20.18 16.61
N GLN A 947 4.55 -20.66 16.77
CA GLN A 947 4.04 -21.08 18.07
C GLN A 947 4.86 -22.22 18.69
N GLY A 948 5.15 -23.26 17.89
CA GLY A 948 5.97 -24.38 18.33
C GLY A 948 7.39 -23.97 18.71
N ARG A 949 7.98 -23.05 17.92
CA ARG A 949 9.33 -22.52 18.18
C ARG A 949 9.40 -21.66 19.44
N ALA A 950 8.39 -20.83 19.70
CA ALA A 950 8.30 -20.04 20.93
C ALA A 950 8.13 -20.93 22.16
N LEU A 951 7.28 -21.96 22.09
CA LEU A 951 7.11 -22.95 23.15
C LEU A 951 8.41 -23.73 23.42
N ALA A 952 9.16 -24.12 22.39
CA ALA A 952 10.45 -24.77 22.52
C ALA A 952 11.47 -23.84 23.20
N GLY A 953 11.50 -22.55 22.84
CA GLY A 953 12.37 -21.57 23.48
C GLY A 953 12.03 -21.35 24.96
N LEU A 954 10.75 -21.27 25.32
CA LEU A 954 10.30 -21.22 26.71
C LEU A 954 10.71 -22.49 27.47
N ALA A 955 10.58 -23.66 26.85
CA ALA A 955 11.00 -24.92 27.43
C ALA A 955 12.52 -24.97 27.71
N GLU A 956 13.34 -24.46 26.79
CA GLU A 956 14.80 -24.34 27.00
C GLU A 956 15.13 -23.37 28.15
N HIS A 957 14.43 -22.28 28.28
CA HIS A 957 14.58 -21.34 29.40
C HIS A 957 14.30 -22.03 30.73
N PHE A 958 13.18 -22.78 30.81
CA PHE A 958 12.80 -23.47 32.07
C PHE A 958 13.60 -24.74 32.36
N ALA A 959 14.36 -25.29 31.42
CA ALA A 959 15.00 -26.58 31.56
C ALA A 959 15.87 -26.72 32.83
N ARG A 960 16.46 -25.64 33.31
CA ARG A 960 17.29 -25.60 34.54
C ARG A 960 16.59 -24.95 35.74
N ILE A 961 15.47 -24.27 35.53
CA ILE A 961 14.78 -23.50 36.58
C ILE A 961 13.58 -24.29 37.11
N ASP A 962 12.74 -24.82 36.20
CA ASP A 962 11.58 -25.63 36.49
C ASP A 962 11.42 -26.73 35.42
N PRO A 963 11.99 -27.93 35.65
CA PRO A 963 11.89 -29.04 34.70
C PRO A 963 10.45 -29.49 34.37
N ALA A 964 9.52 -29.29 35.32
CA ALA A 964 8.11 -29.65 35.08
C ALA A 964 7.43 -28.70 34.09
N GLU A 965 7.71 -27.39 34.19
CA GLU A 965 7.25 -26.39 33.25
C GLU A 965 7.92 -26.57 31.88
N ALA A 966 9.24 -26.83 31.85
CA ALA A 966 9.96 -27.15 30.62
C ALA A 966 9.33 -28.33 29.88
N ARG A 967 8.96 -29.40 30.60
CA ARG A 967 8.29 -30.56 30.03
C ARG A 967 6.94 -30.20 29.43
N ARG A 968 6.10 -29.42 30.13
CA ARG A 968 4.78 -28.97 29.59
C ARG A 968 4.93 -28.19 28.29
N HIS A 969 5.90 -27.30 28.23
CA HIS A 969 6.16 -26.52 27.02
C HIS A 969 6.68 -27.40 25.87
N TRP A 970 7.60 -28.33 26.13
CA TRP A 970 8.07 -29.28 25.12
C TRP A 970 6.98 -30.22 24.59
N GLU A 971 6.08 -30.71 25.45
CA GLU A 971 4.94 -31.54 25.03
C GLU A 971 4.01 -30.78 24.08
N ARG A 972 3.74 -29.51 24.37
CA ARG A 972 2.93 -28.64 23.50
C ARG A 972 3.65 -28.34 22.17
N ALA A 973 4.94 -28.05 22.20
CA ALA A 973 5.74 -27.80 20.99
C ALA A 973 5.77 -29.09 20.12
N LEU A 974 6.01 -30.26 20.73
CA LEU A 974 6.05 -31.54 20.02
C LEU A 974 4.72 -31.87 19.34
N ALA A 975 3.60 -31.61 20.00
CA ALA A 975 2.27 -31.82 19.39
C ALA A 975 2.10 -31.00 18.08
N ILE A 976 2.59 -29.74 18.08
CA ILE A 976 2.58 -28.89 16.88
C ILE A 976 3.53 -29.44 15.82
N PHE A 977 4.77 -29.71 16.16
CA PHE A 977 5.81 -30.17 15.22
C PHE A 977 5.47 -31.54 14.60
N ARG A 978 4.87 -32.45 15.36
CA ARG A 978 4.37 -33.74 14.84
C ARG A 978 3.26 -33.56 13.82
N ARG A 979 2.30 -32.70 14.12
CA ARG A 979 1.19 -32.39 13.19
C ARG A 979 1.69 -31.81 11.86
N MET A 980 2.72 -30.95 11.90
CA MET A 980 3.32 -30.35 10.73
C MET A 980 4.32 -31.25 10.01
N GLY A 981 4.85 -32.29 10.68
CA GLY A 981 5.87 -33.18 10.14
C GLY A 981 7.27 -32.58 10.05
N VAL A 982 7.55 -31.46 10.78
CA VAL A 982 8.82 -30.73 10.69
C VAL A 982 9.94 -31.41 11.49
N PRO A 983 11.23 -31.19 11.10
CA PRO A 983 12.39 -31.84 11.76
C PRO A 983 12.54 -31.51 13.24
N GLU A 984 12.08 -30.35 13.70
CA GLU A 984 12.15 -29.90 15.10
C GLU A 984 11.46 -30.88 16.07
N ARG A 985 10.59 -31.76 15.57
CA ARG A 985 9.99 -32.85 16.37
C ARG A 985 11.05 -33.76 17.01
N PHE A 986 12.14 -34.04 16.30
CA PHE A 986 13.18 -34.95 16.78
C PHE A 986 13.95 -34.32 17.94
N GLU A 987 14.23 -33.01 17.87
CA GLU A 987 14.82 -32.26 18.98
C GLU A 987 13.89 -32.24 20.19
N ALA A 988 12.60 -31.95 19.99
CA ALA A 988 11.61 -31.95 21.08
C ALA A 988 11.47 -33.33 21.74
N GLU A 989 11.47 -34.41 20.96
CA GLU A 989 11.44 -35.79 21.46
C GLU A 989 12.71 -36.10 22.30
N ARG A 990 13.89 -35.71 21.81
CA ARG A 990 15.16 -35.88 22.51
C ARG A 990 15.16 -35.10 23.84
N ARG A 991 14.77 -33.84 23.86
CA ARG A 991 14.69 -33.00 25.04
C ARG A 991 13.70 -33.52 26.07
N LEU A 992 12.57 -34.04 25.66
CA LEU A 992 11.62 -34.70 26.57
C LEU A 992 12.18 -35.98 27.19
N ALA A 993 12.91 -36.77 26.39
CA ALA A 993 13.58 -37.97 26.93
C ALA A 993 14.66 -37.61 27.96
N GLU A 994 15.44 -36.54 27.76
CA GLU A 994 16.42 -36.02 28.69
C GLU A 994 15.77 -35.57 30.01
N LEU A 995 14.62 -34.96 30.00
CA LEU A 995 13.84 -34.51 31.15
C LEU A 995 13.13 -35.68 31.91
N THR A 996 12.92 -36.82 31.22
CA THR A 996 12.29 -38.00 31.78
C THR A 996 13.30 -39.08 32.18
N GLY A 997 14.62 -38.79 32.14
CA GLY A 997 15.70 -39.71 32.40
C GLY A 997 15.52 -40.58 33.67
N PRO A 998 16.19 -41.74 33.83
CA PRO A 998 15.85 -42.72 34.80
C PRO A 998 15.89 -42.12 36.23
N THR A 999 14.73 -42.12 36.88
CA THR A 999 14.63 -41.91 38.31
C THR A 999 15.54 -42.96 38.95
N VAL A 1000 16.77 -42.57 39.36
CA VAL A 1000 17.60 -43.40 40.24
C VAL A 1000 16.78 -43.54 41.53
N VAL A 1001 16.06 -44.64 41.62
CA VAL A 1001 15.51 -45.11 42.90
C VAL A 1001 16.71 -45.34 43.78
N ALA A 1002 16.99 -44.38 44.63
CA ALA A 1002 17.91 -44.60 45.75
C ALA A 1002 17.27 -45.66 46.64
N GLU A 1003 17.62 -46.93 46.42
CA GLU A 1003 17.41 -47.95 47.42
C GLU A 1003 18.17 -47.53 48.66
N ARG A 1004 17.43 -47.33 49.72
CA ARG A 1004 17.94 -47.38 51.13
C ARG A 1004 17.84 -48.78 51.67
#